data_d1caac41db756db202907edb8e800c39
#
_entry.id   d1caac41db756db202907edb8e800c39
#
_cell.length_a   1.000
_cell.length_b   1.000
_cell.length_c   1.000
_cell.angle_alpha   90.00
_cell.angle_beta   90.00
_cell.angle_gamma   90.00
#
_symmetry.space_group_name_H-M   'P 1'
#
loop_
_entity.id
_entity.type
_entity.pdbx_description
1 polymer ?
#
loop_
_entity_poly.entity_id
_entity_poly.type
_entity_poly.pdbx_seq_one_letter_code
_entity_poly.pdbx_strand_id
1 'polypeptide(L)'
;MKLEGTVEHVIYENADSGYAVFEVDAGGTDVVVAGNVGGVDNGMSVTVYGHMVNHPSYGEQFRAETIEARLPEDRTAILSYLSSGVLPYIGPSTAKKIVAKFGDDTLTVIAETPQRLCELKGITEQKAAIISNEFRRMYGVREVVAWFARYGMTAQQAVTCYRALGPHTVEALTQNPYLLCGEPLQLKFGQVDTIAAALQFETGCRLRVAAGLLYALRHNAGNGHTCLPRDKLLESTSKFLRLPLGDLEAALDELLSSEELRTRMFDGVEYIYLPDLLSAEEDIAARLGQLSTFPTEAPPTLDADIRVLEMAQGFAYAPLQRQAIRLALSSRVMVLTGGPGTGKTTTVNAILSLYEALYDRVALCAPTGRAAKRLSELTNHAASTIHRLLEVDYSSGSVRFIHNEKNLLKYDVIILDEMSMVDVKLFQALLAAARYHCRIIMVGDADQLPSVGPGNILGEILKAGVVPTVRLTDIFRQAQRSLIVQNAHRIVEGQMPQKGGPKDDFFLIESNGLACQKLVCDLVSTRLPKAYGFDPVRDIQVLCPTKVGPTGSVELNRRLQDILNPPAKGKGQIGTAESAKILRLGDKVMQVKNDYDITFERAGAEAGVGAYNGDLGIITAVDVDARSVTVQMDDKKYTYTADQLNELEPAYAVTVHKSQGSEFPAVILPVADVPARLCYRNLLYTGVTRARKLCVLTGTARTEQTMVENVRQNMRYSGLRYLLKDAATPTEEKQEQLSAT
;
A
#
# COMPACT_ATOMS: atom_id res chain seq x y z
N MET A 1 6.72 -35.85 16.14
CA MET A 1 6.02 -36.82 17.03
C MET A 1 4.52 -36.59 16.87
N LYS A 2 3.71 -37.60 17.28
CA LYS A 2 2.25 -37.49 17.28
C LYS A 2 1.78 -37.57 18.72
N LEU A 3 0.90 -36.65 19.16
CA LEU A 3 0.25 -36.61 20.45
C LEU A 3 -1.26 -36.65 20.21
N GLU A 4 -1.94 -37.62 20.82
CA GLU A 4 -3.41 -37.78 20.76
C GLU A 4 -3.98 -37.65 22.15
N GLY A 5 -5.09 -36.90 22.28
CA GLY A 5 -5.76 -36.73 23.56
C GLY A 5 -6.94 -35.80 23.50
N THR A 6 -7.47 -35.44 24.65
CA THR A 6 -8.58 -34.49 24.80
C THR A 6 -8.08 -33.21 25.43
N VAL A 7 -8.50 -32.09 24.92
CA VAL A 7 -8.16 -30.76 25.47
C VAL A 7 -8.89 -30.54 26.79
N GLU A 8 -8.13 -30.47 27.87
CA GLU A 8 -8.70 -30.19 29.20
C GLU A 8 -8.91 -28.67 29.43
N HIS A 9 -7.87 -27.88 29.11
CA HIS A 9 -7.95 -26.45 29.36
C HIS A 9 -7.14 -25.65 28.32
N VAL A 10 -7.78 -24.61 27.76
CA VAL A 10 -7.09 -23.61 26.93
C VAL A 10 -6.56 -22.52 27.86
N ILE A 11 -5.24 -22.45 28.00
CA ILE A 11 -4.53 -21.51 28.88
C ILE A 11 -4.47 -20.12 28.23
N TYR A 12 -4.20 -20.07 26.94
CA TYR A 12 -4.05 -18.84 26.17
C TYR A 12 -4.38 -19.05 24.70
N GLU A 13 -5.13 -18.14 24.11
CA GLU A 13 -5.37 -18.10 22.68
C GLU A 13 -5.34 -16.65 22.17
N ASN A 14 -4.64 -16.43 21.08
CA ASN A 14 -4.64 -15.18 20.34
C ASN A 14 -5.38 -15.40 19.01
N ALA A 15 -6.60 -14.86 18.93
CA ALA A 15 -7.48 -15.04 17.77
C ALA A 15 -6.92 -14.44 16.48
N ASP A 16 -6.03 -13.43 16.55
CA ASP A 16 -5.46 -12.76 15.38
C ASP A 16 -4.27 -13.51 14.80
N SER A 17 -3.41 -14.08 15.65
CA SER A 17 -2.23 -14.86 15.22
C SER A 17 -2.49 -16.35 15.10
N GLY A 18 -3.59 -16.86 15.67
CA GLY A 18 -3.86 -18.29 15.78
C GLY A 18 -2.91 -19.02 16.74
N TYR A 19 -2.15 -18.31 17.57
CA TYR A 19 -1.27 -18.91 18.55
C TYR A 19 -2.07 -19.32 19.78
N ALA A 20 -2.00 -20.61 20.14
CA ALA A 20 -2.68 -21.15 21.31
C ALA A 20 -1.72 -21.93 22.22
N VAL A 21 -2.01 -21.89 23.53
CA VAL A 21 -1.38 -22.72 24.56
C VAL A 21 -2.50 -23.41 25.33
N PHE A 22 -2.48 -24.75 25.34
CA PHE A 22 -3.53 -25.54 25.95
C PHE A 22 -3.00 -26.85 26.51
N GLU A 23 -3.72 -27.44 27.44
CA GLU A 23 -3.41 -28.73 28.08
C GLU A 23 -4.19 -29.84 27.38
N VAL A 24 -3.51 -30.93 27.06
CA VAL A 24 -4.07 -32.16 26.45
C VAL A 24 -3.87 -33.31 27.39
N ASP A 25 -4.96 -33.93 27.81
CA ASP A 25 -4.92 -35.25 28.46
C ASP A 25 -4.62 -36.34 27.42
N ALA A 26 -3.41 -36.86 27.45
CA ALA A 26 -2.95 -37.92 26.57
C ALA A 26 -2.96 -39.29 27.30
N GLY A 27 -4.17 -39.74 27.67
CA GLY A 27 -4.35 -41.02 28.36
C GLY A 27 -3.96 -41.01 29.84
N GLY A 28 -4.26 -39.92 30.55
CA GLY A 28 -3.99 -39.70 31.97
C GLY A 28 -2.67 -38.97 32.25
N THR A 29 -2.07 -38.36 31.23
CA THR A 29 -0.90 -37.48 31.36
C THR A 29 -1.21 -36.14 30.66
N ASP A 30 -1.17 -35.09 31.45
CA ASP A 30 -1.38 -33.73 30.93
C ASP A 30 -0.12 -33.20 30.25
N VAL A 31 -0.26 -32.83 28.99
CA VAL A 31 0.81 -32.30 28.17
C VAL A 31 0.44 -30.87 27.73
N VAL A 32 1.31 -29.91 28.07
CA VAL A 32 1.13 -28.55 27.59
C VAL A 32 1.56 -28.44 26.11
N VAL A 33 0.63 -28.05 25.28
CA VAL A 33 0.83 -27.85 23.82
C VAL A 33 0.86 -26.38 23.51
N ALA A 34 1.84 -25.91 22.71
CA ALA A 34 1.98 -24.54 22.30
C ALA A 34 2.29 -24.44 20.80
N GLY A 35 1.56 -23.60 20.05
CA GLY A 35 1.82 -23.41 18.61
C GLY A 35 0.78 -22.53 17.91
N ASN A 36 1.01 -22.26 16.63
CA ASN A 36 0.04 -21.54 15.77
C ASN A 36 -1.05 -22.52 15.27
N VAL A 37 -1.87 -22.98 16.18
CA VAL A 37 -2.87 -24.03 15.97
C VAL A 37 -4.25 -23.64 16.53
N GLY A 38 -4.59 -22.35 16.43
CA GLY A 38 -5.81 -21.77 16.99
C GLY A 38 -7.11 -22.49 16.59
N GLY A 39 -8.17 -22.22 17.36
CA GLY A 39 -9.49 -22.83 17.18
C GLY A 39 -9.66 -24.12 17.97
N VAL A 40 -8.98 -24.27 19.09
CA VAL A 40 -9.05 -25.39 20.02
C VAL A 40 -9.87 -24.99 21.24
N ASP A 41 -10.87 -25.79 21.60
CA ASP A 41 -11.69 -25.57 22.79
C ASP A 41 -11.63 -26.76 23.75
N ASN A 42 -11.95 -26.50 25.01
CA ASN A 42 -12.02 -27.50 26.06
C ASN A 42 -12.99 -28.63 25.69
N GLY A 43 -12.57 -29.87 25.88
CA GLY A 43 -13.35 -31.07 25.58
C GLY A 43 -13.22 -31.61 24.15
N MET A 44 -12.39 -30.99 23.32
CA MET A 44 -12.11 -31.47 21.97
C MET A 44 -11.13 -32.61 21.96
N SER A 45 -11.36 -33.60 21.07
CA SER A 45 -10.37 -34.59 20.73
C SER A 45 -9.39 -34.05 19.71
N VAL A 46 -8.10 -34.08 20.04
CA VAL A 46 -7.04 -33.52 19.20
C VAL A 46 -5.97 -34.55 18.86
N THR A 47 -5.50 -34.48 17.64
CA THR A 47 -4.25 -35.11 17.21
C THR A 47 -3.26 -34.02 16.84
N VAL A 48 -2.21 -33.85 17.61
CA VAL A 48 -1.20 -32.82 17.43
C VAL A 48 0.08 -33.42 16.87
N TYR A 49 0.61 -32.86 15.81
CA TYR A 49 1.91 -33.23 15.24
C TYR A 49 2.93 -32.14 15.57
N GLY A 50 4.10 -32.54 16.07
CA GLY A 50 5.14 -31.62 16.48
C GLY A 50 6.29 -32.32 17.21
N HIS A 51 6.96 -31.63 18.10
CA HIS A 51 8.08 -32.15 18.87
C HIS A 51 8.14 -31.53 20.28
N MET A 52 8.72 -32.26 21.23
CA MET A 52 8.94 -31.73 22.58
C MET A 52 10.03 -30.66 22.57
N VAL A 53 9.80 -29.56 23.29
CA VAL A 53 10.75 -28.50 23.52
C VAL A 53 10.76 -28.14 25.00
N ASN A 54 11.92 -27.74 25.52
CA ASN A 54 12.03 -27.25 26.89
C ASN A 54 12.05 -25.71 26.86
N HIS A 55 10.95 -25.08 27.29
CA HIS A 55 10.83 -23.63 27.32
C HIS A 55 11.54 -23.09 28.59
N PRO A 56 12.40 -22.04 28.47
CA PRO A 56 13.19 -21.55 29.61
C PRO A 56 12.38 -21.12 30.83
N SER A 57 11.14 -20.66 30.63
CA SER A 57 10.28 -20.13 31.71
C SER A 57 9.11 -21.05 32.08
N TYR A 58 8.70 -21.99 31.19
CA TYR A 58 7.47 -22.77 31.35
C TYR A 58 7.69 -24.26 31.32
N GLY A 59 8.96 -24.74 31.26
CA GLY A 59 9.30 -26.17 31.31
C GLY A 59 9.06 -26.91 29.99
N GLU A 60 8.86 -28.24 30.11
CA GLU A 60 8.61 -29.10 28.94
C GLU A 60 7.26 -28.82 28.29
N GLN A 61 7.28 -28.56 26.99
CA GLN A 61 6.06 -28.29 26.18
C GLN A 61 6.14 -29.03 24.86
N PHE A 62 4.98 -29.45 24.35
CA PHE A 62 4.87 -29.98 22.99
C PHE A 62 4.66 -28.83 22.02
N ARG A 63 5.65 -28.56 21.18
CA ARG A 63 5.54 -27.52 20.13
C ARG A 63 4.78 -28.08 18.94
N ALA A 64 3.55 -27.59 18.78
CA ALA A 64 2.67 -28.03 17.71
C ALA A 64 3.06 -27.34 16.37
N GLU A 65 3.17 -28.14 15.33
CA GLU A 65 3.33 -27.72 13.94
C GLU A 65 1.99 -27.77 13.20
N THR A 66 1.22 -28.82 13.45
CA THR A 66 -0.16 -29.00 12.93
C THR A 66 -1.04 -29.67 13.96
N ILE A 67 -2.34 -29.41 13.89
CA ILE A 67 -3.36 -29.99 14.74
C ILE A 67 -4.54 -30.47 13.89
N GLU A 68 -5.05 -31.66 14.20
CA GLU A 68 -6.35 -32.15 13.75
C GLU A 68 -7.27 -32.17 14.96
N ALA A 69 -8.20 -31.19 15.05
CA ALA A 69 -9.22 -31.16 16.09
C ALA A 69 -10.54 -31.72 15.56
N ARG A 70 -11.17 -32.61 16.31
CA ARG A 70 -12.47 -33.19 16.00
C ARG A 70 -13.48 -32.77 17.05
N LEU A 71 -14.71 -32.51 16.59
CA LEU A 71 -15.82 -32.34 17.50
C LEU A 71 -16.04 -33.62 18.34
N PRO A 72 -16.46 -33.46 19.58
CA PRO A 72 -16.77 -34.62 20.40
C PRO A 72 -17.96 -35.39 19.81
N GLU A 73 -17.81 -36.72 19.74
CA GLU A 73 -18.83 -37.62 19.16
C GLU A 73 -19.66 -38.34 20.24
N ASP A 74 -19.13 -38.49 21.45
CA ASP A 74 -19.82 -39.11 22.55
C ASP A 74 -20.48 -38.15 23.51
N ARG A 75 -21.52 -38.60 24.25
CA ARG A 75 -22.32 -37.78 25.17
C ARG A 75 -21.50 -37.06 26.24
N THR A 76 -20.46 -37.73 26.75
CA THR A 76 -19.64 -37.19 27.85
C THR A 76 -18.79 -36.04 27.37
N ALA A 77 -18.15 -36.20 26.22
CA ALA A 77 -17.33 -35.19 25.58
C ALA A 77 -18.18 -34.02 25.06
N ILE A 78 -19.37 -34.30 24.47
CA ILE A 78 -20.34 -33.26 24.06
C ILE A 78 -20.80 -32.46 25.28
N LEU A 79 -21.08 -33.09 26.40
CA LEU A 79 -21.47 -32.43 27.63
C LEU A 79 -20.35 -31.54 28.17
N SER A 80 -19.12 -32.02 28.20
CA SER A 80 -17.94 -31.23 28.59
C SER A 80 -17.78 -29.99 27.70
N TYR A 81 -17.81 -30.19 26.38
CA TYR A 81 -17.74 -29.14 25.38
C TYR A 81 -18.79 -28.05 25.56
N LEU A 82 -20.06 -28.40 25.66
CA LEU A 82 -21.14 -27.45 25.86
C LEU A 82 -21.14 -26.76 27.23
N SER A 83 -20.60 -27.47 28.26
CA SER A 83 -20.52 -26.91 29.63
C SER A 83 -19.40 -25.91 29.82
N SER A 84 -18.41 -25.86 28.92
CA SER A 84 -17.27 -24.92 28.98
C SER A 84 -17.65 -23.48 28.70
N GLY A 85 -18.92 -23.21 28.28
CA GLY A 85 -19.40 -21.86 27.97
C GLY A 85 -19.04 -21.36 26.58
N VAL A 86 -18.60 -22.23 25.69
CA VAL A 86 -18.21 -21.93 24.28
C VAL A 86 -19.39 -21.34 23.49
N LEU A 87 -20.62 -21.74 23.78
CA LEU A 87 -21.81 -21.22 23.10
C LEU A 87 -22.63 -20.28 23.99
N PRO A 88 -23.11 -19.16 23.48
CA PRO A 88 -23.93 -18.22 24.23
C PRO A 88 -25.22 -18.90 24.74
N TYR A 89 -25.67 -18.51 25.93
CA TYR A 89 -26.86 -19.03 26.59
C TYR A 89 -26.81 -20.51 26.98
N ILE A 90 -25.71 -21.25 26.75
CA ILE A 90 -25.51 -22.61 27.17
C ILE A 90 -24.48 -22.63 28.32
N GLY A 91 -24.98 -22.74 29.55
CA GLY A 91 -24.14 -23.03 30.71
C GLY A 91 -24.30 -24.51 31.12
N PRO A 92 -23.55 -24.98 32.15
CA PRO A 92 -23.54 -26.40 32.55
C PRO A 92 -24.91 -27.04 32.77
N SER A 93 -25.85 -26.28 33.34
CA SER A 93 -27.21 -26.76 33.59
C SER A 93 -28.01 -26.95 32.29
N THR A 94 -27.85 -26.02 31.34
CA THR A 94 -28.51 -26.06 30.03
C THR A 94 -27.91 -27.15 29.17
N ALA A 95 -26.57 -27.29 29.16
CA ALA A 95 -25.83 -28.34 28.45
C ALA A 95 -26.32 -29.73 28.87
N LYS A 96 -26.45 -29.99 30.20
CA LYS A 96 -27.01 -31.23 30.72
C LYS A 96 -28.41 -31.57 30.17
N LYS A 97 -29.30 -30.58 30.08
CA LYS A 97 -30.65 -30.77 29.54
C LYS A 97 -30.66 -31.06 28.05
N ILE A 98 -29.80 -30.37 27.28
CA ILE A 98 -29.70 -30.54 25.85
C ILE A 98 -29.18 -31.96 25.54
N VAL A 99 -28.04 -32.35 26.14
CA VAL A 99 -27.39 -33.64 25.91
C VAL A 99 -28.27 -34.81 26.44
N ALA A 100 -28.96 -34.62 27.57
CA ALA A 100 -29.90 -35.64 28.07
C ALA A 100 -31.05 -35.90 27.09
N LYS A 101 -31.48 -34.89 26.33
CA LYS A 101 -32.60 -34.98 25.39
C LYS A 101 -32.18 -35.50 24.02
N PHE A 102 -31.07 -34.96 23.47
CA PHE A 102 -30.66 -35.22 22.11
C PHE A 102 -29.49 -36.23 21.99
N GLY A 103 -28.83 -36.56 23.10
CA GLY A 103 -27.75 -37.56 23.12
C GLY A 103 -26.58 -37.18 22.21
N ASP A 104 -26.14 -38.14 21.42
CA ASP A 104 -25.02 -37.98 20.49
C ASP A 104 -25.37 -37.09 19.30
N ASP A 105 -26.68 -36.93 18.98
CA ASP A 105 -27.16 -36.00 17.91
C ASP A 105 -27.17 -34.55 18.33
N THR A 106 -26.77 -34.20 19.54
CA THR A 106 -26.87 -32.84 20.10
C THR A 106 -26.25 -31.79 19.19
N LEU A 107 -25.04 -31.98 18.70
CA LEU A 107 -24.34 -31.02 17.85
C LEU A 107 -25.00 -30.88 16.47
N THR A 108 -25.49 -31.99 15.91
CA THR A 108 -26.27 -32.01 14.67
C THR A 108 -27.58 -31.23 14.81
N VAL A 109 -28.27 -31.38 15.94
CA VAL A 109 -29.50 -30.63 16.25
C VAL A 109 -29.21 -29.15 16.35
N ILE A 110 -28.11 -28.75 17.01
CA ILE A 110 -27.69 -27.34 17.11
C ILE A 110 -27.36 -26.78 15.70
N ALA A 111 -26.68 -27.56 14.87
CA ALA A 111 -26.26 -27.14 13.55
C ALA A 111 -27.42 -27.07 12.54
N GLU A 112 -28.20 -28.13 12.42
CA GLU A 112 -29.12 -28.31 11.29
C GLU A 112 -30.60 -28.04 11.63
N THR A 113 -31.00 -28.33 12.85
CA THR A 113 -32.40 -28.20 13.27
C THR A 113 -32.55 -27.45 14.61
N PRO A 114 -32.08 -26.19 14.70
CA PRO A 114 -32.04 -25.43 15.95
C PRO A 114 -33.42 -25.21 16.57
N GLN A 115 -34.50 -25.26 15.78
CA GLN A 115 -35.89 -25.15 16.27
C GLN A 115 -36.19 -26.22 17.30
N ARG A 116 -35.58 -27.41 17.23
CA ARG A 116 -35.77 -28.45 18.21
C ARG A 116 -35.22 -28.11 19.60
N LEU A 117 -34.29 -27.18 19.70
CA LEU A 117 -33.84 -26.66 20.99
C LEU A 117 -34.95 -25.95 21.78
N CYS A 118 -35.96 -25.41 21.09
CA CYS A 118 -37.12 -24.78 21.72
C CYS A 118 -38.05 -25.75 22.47
N GLU A 119 -37.86 -27.08 22.25
CA GLU A 119 -38.53 -28.08 23.04
C GLU A 119 -38.04 -28.12 24.51
N LEU A 120 -36.93 -27.41 24.80
CA LEU A 120 -36.38 -27.27 26.15
C LEU A 120 -36.86 -25.97 26.80
N LYS A 121 -37.42 -26.08 27.99
CA LYS A 121 -37.88 -24.90 28.74
C LYS A 121 -36.75 -23.91 29.02
N GLY A 122 -36.86 -22.69 28.48
CA GLY A 122 -35.91 -21.60 28.66
C GLY A 122 -35.08 -21.23 27.40
N ILE A 123 -35.21 -21.99 26.31
CA ILE A 123 -34.65 -21.69 25.01
C ILE A 123 -35.80 -21.18 24.10
N THR A 124 -35.72 -19.91 23.70
CA THR A 124 -36.64 -19.29 22.73
C THR A 124 -36.08 -19.46 21.31
N GLU A 125 -36.92 -19.28 20.29
CA GLU A 125 -36.48 -19.30 18.88
C GLU A 125 -35.34 -18.34 18.61
N GLN A 126 -35.36 -17.13 19.19
CA GLN A 126 -34.26 -16.19 19.06
C GLN A 126 -32.95 -16.71 19.67
N LYS A 127 -33.01 -17.34 20.85
CA LYS A 127 -31.83 -17.94 21.48
C LYS A 127 -31.34 -19.14 20.70
N ALA A 128 -32.24 -19.98 20.22
CA ALA A 128 -31.88 -21.13 19.39
C ALA A 128 -31.16 -20.71 18.10
N ALA A 129 -31.64 -19.64 17.44
CA ALA A 129 -31.04 -19.07 16.26
C ALA A 129 -29.63 -18.50 16.55
N ILE A 130 -29.45 -17.78 17.67
CA ILE A 130 -28.15 -17.21 18.07
C ILE A 130 -27.16 -18.35 18.38
N ILE A 131 -27.58 -19.37 19.13
CA ILE A 131 -26.76 -20.56 19.47
C ILE A 131 -26.30 -21.26 18.18
N SER A 132 -27.22 -21.53 17.26
CA SER A 132 -26.92 -22.20 16.00
C SER A 132 -26.00 -21.37 15.11
N ASN A 133 -26.24 -20.08 14.98
CA ASN A 133 -25.41 -19.21 14.18
C ASN A 133 -23.97 -19.14 14.72
N GLU A 134 -23.82 -19.04 16.05
CA GLU A 134 -22.48 -19.02 16.66
C GLU A 134 -21.78 -20.35 16.53
N PHE A 135 -22.47 -21.47 16.74
CA PHE A 135 -21.91 -22.82 16.51
C PHE A 135 -21.47 -23.01 15.06
N ARG A 136 -22.32 -22.64 14.08
CA ARG A 136 -21.98 -22.72 12.65
C ARG A 136 -20.79 -21.83 12.30
N ARG A 137 -20.73 -20.63 12.88
CA ARG A 137 -19.60 -19.71 12.67
C ARG A 137 -18.29 -20.33 13.16
N MET A 138 -18.29 -20.87 14.36
CA MET A 138 -17.09 -21.48 14.95
C MET A 138 -16.69 -22.77 14.21
N TYR A 139 -17.64 -23.60 13.86
CA TYR A 139 -17.40 -24.85 13.12
C TYR A 139 -16.87 -24.55 11.71
N GLY A 140 -17.50 -23.63 11.00
CA GLY A 140 -17.11 -23.26 9.64
C GLY A 140 -15.68 -22.70 9.56
N VAL A 141 -15.27 -21.88 10.51
CA VAL A 141 -13.88 -21.37 10.56
C VAL A 141 -12.89 -22.52 10.71
N ARG A 142 -13.18 -23.51 11.58
CA ARG A 142 -12.30 -24.68 11.80
C ARG A 142 -12.14 -25.55 10.58
N GLU A 143 -13.25 -25.83 9.89
CA GLU A 143 -13.22 -26.59 8.65
C GLU A 143 -12.33 -25.91 7.61
N VAL A 144 -12.46 -24.57 7.49
CA VAL A 144 -11.63 -23.79 6.58
C VAL A 144 -10.16 -23.83 7.02
N VAL A 145 -9.84 -23.67 8.31
CA VAL A 145 -8.47 -23.77 8.82
C VAL A 145 -7.86 -25.13 8.53
N ALA A 146 -8.61 -26.23 8.76
CA ALA A 146 -8.15 -27.58 8.44
C ALA A 146 -7.94 -27.79 6.94
N TRP A 147 -8.84 -27.26 6.10
CA TRP A 147 -8.69 -27.30 4.64
C TRP A 147 -7.43 -26.53 4.19
N PHE A 148 -7.20 -25.31 4.71
CA PHE A 148 -6.05 -24.49 4.38
C PHE A 148 -4.72 -25.12 4.83
N ALA A 149 -4.70 -25.73 6.02
CA ALA A 149 -3.51 -26.41 6.55
C ALA A 149 -3.02 -27.54 5.64
N ARG A 150 -3.92 -28.30 4.98
CA ARG A 150 -3.57 -29.34 4.00
C ARG A 150 -2.72 -28.82 2.84
N TYR A 151 -2.86 -27.54 2.50
CA TYR A 151 -2.14 -26.87 1.41
C TYR A 151 -1.02 -25.96 1.93
N GLY A 152 -0.62 -26.08 3.19
CA GLY A 152 0.47 -25.31 3.79
C GLY A 152 0.16 -23.82 3.98
N MET A 153 -1.11 -23.47 4.07
CA MET A 153 -1.56 -22.08 4.31
C MET A 153 -1.82 -21.83 5.79
N THR A 154 -1.79 -20.55 6.19
CA THR A 154 -1.91 -20.14 7.60
C THR A 154 -3.36 -20.05 8.07
N ALA A 155 -3.58 -20.23 9.38
CA ALA A 155 -4.89 -20.06 10.01
C ALA A 155 -5.45 -18.62 9.77
N GLN A 156 -4.61 -17.61 9.78
CA GLN A 156 -5.02 -16.24 9.50
C GLN A 156 -5.58 -16.08 8.08
N GLN A 157 -4.97 -16.72 7.08
CA GLN A 157 -5.51 -16.74 5.71
C GLN A 157 -6.87 -17.42 5.65
N ALA A 158 -7.04 -18.51 6.38
CA ALA A 158 -8.30 -19.25 6.49
C ALA A 158 -9.41 -18.37 7.09
N VAL A 159 -9.14 -17.70 8.21
CA VAL A 159 -10.09 -16.77 8.86
C VAL A 159 -10.47 -15.62 7.93
N THR A 160 -9.48 -15.04 7.24
CA THR A 160 -9.72 -13.96 6.28
C THR A 160 -10.62 -14.41 5.13
N CYS A 161 -10.39 -15.61 4.60
CA CYS A 161 -11.19 -16.18 3.52
C CYS A 161 -12.62 -16.52 4.00
N TYR A 162 -12.75 -17.09 5.20
CA TYR A 162 -14.06 -17.37 5.79
C TYR A 162 -14.89 -16.11 6.03
N ARG A 163 -14.28 -15.03 6.47
CA ARG A 163 -14.97 -13.73 6.62
C ARG A 163 -15.53 -13.21 5.28
N ALA A 164 -14.85 -13.49 4.18
CA ALA A 164 -15.26 -13.05 2.85
C ALA A 164 -16.29 -13.98 2.18
N LEU A 165 -16.10 -15.30 2.26
CA LEU A 165 -16.91 -16.29 1.56
C LEU A 165 -17.99 -16.94 2.45
N GLY A 166 -17.90 -16.80 3.78
CA GLY A 166 -18.88 -17.31 4.74
C GLY A 166 -18.81 -18.83 4.95
N PRO A 167 -19.93 -19.42 5.41
CA PRO A 167 -19.96 -20.84 5.80
C PRO A 167 -19.65 -21.85 4.68
N HIS A 168 -19.86 -21.46 3.42
CA HIS A 168 -19.64 -22.32 2.25
C HIS A 168 -18.23 -22.18 1.66
N THR A 169 -17.27 -21.63 2.42
CA THR A 169 -15.89 -21.38 1.95
C THR A 169 -15.23 -22.63 1.39
N VAL A 170 -15.27 -23.76 2.10
CA VAL A 170 -14.62 -25.02 1.65
C VAL A 170 -15.29 -25.55 0.40
N GLU A 171 -16.61 -25.52 0.33
CA GLU A 171 -17.36 -25.95 -0.85
C GLU A 171 -17.02 -25.07 -2.06
N ALA A 172 -17.07 -23.75 -1.91
CA ALA A 172 -16.73 -22.80 -2.96
C ALA A 172 -15.29 -22.97 -3.46
N LEU A 173 -14.32 -23.14 -2.55
CA LEU A 173 -12.92 -23.35 -2.91
C LEU A 173 -12.65 -24.72 -3.51
N THR A 174 -13.41 -25.75 -3.15
CA THR A 174 -13.34 -27.07 -3.76
C THR A 174 -13.91 -27.05 -5.18
N GLN A 175 -14.96 -26.28 -5.43
CA GLN A 175 -15.54 -26.08 -6.77
C GLN A 175 -14.69 -25.13 -7.62
N ASN A 176 -14.09 -24.09 -7.03
CA ASN A 176 -13.25 -23.12 -7.72
C ASN A 176 -12.10 -22.64 -6.84
N PRO A 177 -10.95 -23.32 -6.83
CA PRO A 177 -9.79 -22.90 -6.05
C PRO A 177 -9.20 -21.55 -6.50
N TYR A 178 -9.47 -21.13 -7.73
CA TYR A 178 -8.94 -19.88 -8.28
C TYR A 178 -9.57 -18.63 -7.66
N LEU A 179 -10.64 -18.74 -6.87
CA LEU A 179 -11.15 -17.66 -6.04
C LEU A 179 -10.07 -17.11 -5.10
N LEU A 180 -9.11 -17.94 -4.70
CA LEU A 180 -7.96 -17.53 -3.87
C LEU A 180 -6.99 -16.54 -4.59
N CYS A 181 -7.05 -16.43 -5.91
CA CYS A 181 -6.31 -15.41 -6.68
C CYS A 181 -6.96 -14.02 -6.59
N GLY A 182 -8.20 -13.93 -6.14
CA GLY A 182 -8.95 -12.69 -5.94
C GLY A 182 -8.86 -12.15 -4.51
N GLU A 183 -9.65 -11.10 -4.24
CA GLU A 183 -9.86 -10.62 -2.87
C GLU A 183 -10.51 -11.72 -2.01
N PRO A 184 -10.20 -11.80 -0.70
CA PRO A 184 -9.31 -10.89 0.02
C PRO A 184 -7.84 -11.34 0.08
N LEU A 185 -7.48 -12.55 -0.40
CA LEU A 185 -6.14 -13.12 -0.18
C LEU A 185 -5.13 -12.78 -1.27
N GLN A 186 -5.57 -12.61 -2.51
CA GLN A 186 -4.73 -12.31 -3.68
C GLN A 186 -3.49 -13.20 -3.78
N LEU A 187 -3.67 -14.52 -3.59
CA LEU A 187 -2.57 -15.47 -3.62
C LEU A 187 -1.90 -15.51 -5.01
N LYS A 188 -0.63 -15.86 -5.01
CA LYS A 188 0.11 -16.04 -6.27
C LYS A 188 -0.50 -17.17 -7.08
N PHE A 189 -0.71 -16.96 -8.37
CA PHE A 189 -1.34 -17.92 -9.26
C PHE A 189 -0.71 -19.33 -9.19
N GLY A 190 0.64 -19.42 -9.21
CA GLY A 190 1.32 -20.71 -9.12
C GLY A 190 1.05 -21.48 -7.81
N GLN A 191 0.81 -20.79 -6.69
CA GLN A 191 0.43 -21.43 -5.43
C GLN A 191 -0.99 -22.00 -5.53
N VAL A 192 -1.91 -21.23 -6.12
CA VAL A 192 -3.30 -21.69 -6.34
C VAL A 192 -3.35 -22.83 -7.38
N ASP A 193 -2.52 -22.77 -8.41
CA ASP A 193 -2.38 -23.84 -9.41
C ASP A 193 -1.95 -25.17 -8.75
N THR A 194 -1.08 -25.12 -7.73
CA THR A 194 -0.70 -26.31 -6.96
C THR A 194 -1.90 -26.88 -6.18
N ILE A 195 -2.73 -26.04 -5.59
CA ILE A 195 -3.96 -26.45 -4.89
C ILE A 195 -4.95 -27.06 -5.89
N ALA A 196 -5.17 -26.40 -7.02
CA ALA A 196 -6.05 -26.88 -8.09
C ALA A 196 -5.62 -28.27 -8.62
N ALA A 197 -4.31 -28.47 -8.81
CA ALA A 197 -3.77 -29.78 -9.21
C ALA A 197 -4.02 -30.86 -8.16
N ALA A 198 -3.89 -30.55 -6.86
CA ALA A 198 -4.21 -31.45 -5.76
C ALA A 198 -5.72 -31.80 -5.70
N LEU A 199 -6.57 -30.88 -6.16
CA LEU A 199 -8.02 -31.07 -6.32
C LEU A 199 -8.40 -31.69 -7.67
N GLN A 200 -7.40 -32.15 -8.45
CA GLN A 200 -7.56 -32.81 -9.76
C GLN A 200 -8.17 -31.95 -10.87
N PHE A 201 -7.99 -30.64 -10.82
CA PHE A 201 -8.37 -29.75 -11.93
C PHE A 201 -7.40 -29.92 -13.12
N GLU A 202 -7.94 -29.99 -14.31
CA GLU A 202 -7.15 -30.05 -15.55
C GLU A 202 -6.48 -28.70 -15.85
N THR A 203 -5.29 -28.74 -16.45
CA THR A 203 -4.52 -27.53 -16.82
C THR A 203 -5.20 -26.65 -17.85
N GLY A 204 -6.12 -27.20 -18.65
CA GLY A 204 -6.92 -26.48 -19.65
C GLY A 204 -8.33 -26.11 -19.17
N CYS A 205 -8.68 -26.35 -17.90
CA CYS A 205 -10.03 -26.09 -17.42
C CYS A 205 -10.38 -24.58 -17.51
N ARG A 206 -11.64 -24.32 -17.81
CA ARG A 206 -12.20 -22.98 -18.01
C ARG A 206 -11.95 -22.03 -16.83
N LEU A 207 -12.09 -22.54 -15.61
CA LEU A 207 -11.84 -21.75 -14.38
C LEU A 207 -10.40 -21.26 -14.29
N ARG A 208 -9.44 -22.10 -14.67
CA ARG A 208 -8.02 -21.75 -14.71
C ARG A 208 -7.73 -20.68 -15.75
N VAL A 209 -8.32 -20.80 -16.94
CA VAL A 209 -8.13 -19.85 -18.04
C VAL A 209 -8.71 -18.49 -17.66
N ALA A 210 -9.94 -18.44 -17.16
CA ALA A 210 -10.60 -17.22 -16.69
C ALA A 210 -9.80 -16.54 -15.58
N ALA A 211 -9.39 -17.30 -14.56
CA ALA A 211 -8.54 -16.79 -13.48
C ALA A 211 -7.18 -16.29 -13.97
N GLY A 212 -6.60 -16.93 -14.98
CA GLY A 212 -5.35 -16.50 -15.60
C GLY A 212 -5.46 -15.14 -16.29
N LEU A 213 -6.54 -14.88 -17.02
CA LEU A 213 -6.83 -13.59 -17.64
C LEU A 213 -7.02 -12.48 -16.59
N LEU A 214 -7.82 -12.75 -15.55
CA LEU A 214 -8.03 -11.82 -14.43
C LEU A 214 -6.72 -11.55 -13.68
N TYR A 215 -5.92 -12.60 -13.42
CA TYR A 215 -4.63 -12.47 -12.77
C TYR A 215 -3.64 -11.65 -13.60
N ALA A 216 -3.60 -11.85 -14.92
CA ALA A 216 -2.74 -11.07 -15.81
C ALA A 216 -3.10 -9.58 -15.77
N LEU A 217 -4.39 -9.22 -15.77
CA LEU A 217 -4.83 -7.82 -15.62
C LEU A 217 -4.48 -7.25 -14.26
N ARG A 218 -4.75 -7.95 -13.15
CA ARG A 218 -4.39 -7.52 -11.80
C ARG A 218 -2.89 -7.35 -11.63
N HIS A 219 -2.09 -8.29 -12.15
CA HIS A 219 -0.63 -8.20 -12.12
C HIS A 219 -0.13 -6.96 -12.87
N ASN A 220 -0.70 -6.67 -14.05
CA ASN A 220 -0.35 -5.48 -14.81
C ASN A 220 -0.88 -4.18 -14.18
N ALA A 221 -1.99 -4.21 -13.45
CA ALA A 221 -2.43 -3.09 -12.63
C ALA A 221 -1.39 -2.77 -11.53
N GLY A 222 -0.81 -3.79 -10.90
CA GLY A 222 0.33 -3.63 -9.98
C GLY A 222 1.60 -3.06 -10.65
N ASN A 223 1.73 -3.16 -11.98
CA ASN A 223 2.78 -2.51 -12.76
C ASN A 223 2.38 -1.10 -13.26
N GLY A 224 1.20 -0.62 -12.88
CA GLY A 224 0.71 0.73 -13.15
C GLY A 224 -0.18 0.86 -14.39
N HIS A 225 -0.54 -0.22 -15.07
CA HIS A 225 -1.51 -0.20 -16.17
C HIS A 225 -2.94 -0.15 -15.61
N THR A 226 -3.87 0.55 -16.28
CA THR A 226 -5.31 0.48 -15.97
C THR A 226 -6.03 -0.50 -16.87
N CYS A 227 -5.49 -0.76 -18.06
CA CYS A 227 -6.02 -1.67 -19.07
C CYS A 227 -4.88 -2.34 -19.84
N LEU A 228 -5.24 -3.30 -20.67
CA LEU A 228 -4.33 -3.88 -21.66
C LEU A 228 -5.02 -3.97 -23.02
N PRO A 229 -4.29 -3.76 -24.14
CA PRO A 229 -4.79 -4.14 -25.46
C PRO A 229 -5.14 -5.65 -25.49
N ARG A 230 -6.27 -6.01 -26.14
CA ARG A 230 -6.75 -7.39 -26.23
C ARG A 230 -5.65 -8.36 -26.63
N ASP A 231 -4.91 -8.04 -27.70
CA ASP A 231 -3.84 -8.89 -28.22
C ASP A 231 -2.73 -9.11 -27.17
N LYS A 232 -2.33 -8.05 -26.46
CA LYS A 232 -1.28 -8.13 -25.43
C LYS A 232 -1.72 -8.94 -24.22
N LEU A 233 -2.99 -8.83 -23.81
CA LEU A 233 -3.56 -9.64 -22.75
C LEU A 233 -3.53 -11.12 -23.13
N LEU A 234 -4.02 -11.46 -24.33
CA LEU A 234 -4.06 -12.84 -24.82
C LEU A 234 -2.65 -13.43 -25.00
N GLU A 235 -1.73 -12.71 -25.65
CA GLU A 235 -0.33 -13.15 -25.83
C GLU A 235 0.37 -13.42 -24.49
N SER A 236 0.24 -12.49 -23.54
CA SER A 236 0.91 -12.62 -22.23
C SER A 236 0.33 -13.76 -21.41
N THR A 237 -0.99 -13.93 -21.43
CA THR A 237 -1.69 -14.99 -20.70
C THR A 237 -1.42 -16.36 -21.33
N SER A 238 -1.39 -16.47 -22.68
CA SER A 238 -1.01 -17.69 -23.41
C SER A 238 0.37 -18.18 -23.00
N LYS A 239 1.37 -17.29 -22.98
CA LYS A 239 2.74 -17.61 -22.53
C LYS A 239 2.77 -18.02 -21.05
N PHE A 240 2.00 -17.35 -20.21
CA PHE A 240 1.94 -17.61 -18.77
C PHE A 240 1.29 -18.95 -18.46
N LEU A 241 0.13 -19.26 -19.04
CA LEU A 241 -0.62 -20.51 -18.84
C LEU A 241 -0.11 -21.66 -19.68
N ARG A 242 0.70 -21.38 -20.72
CA ARG A 242 1.15 -22.34 -21.75
C ARG A 242 -0.02 -22.99 -22.49
N LEU A 243 -1.01 -22.19 -22.90
CA LEU A 243 -2.19 -22.63 -23.61
C LEU A 243 -2.29 -21.91 -24.97
N PRO A 244 -2.96 -22.51 -25.98
CA PRO A 244 -3.19 -21.87 -27.27
C PRO A 244 -4.13 -20.64 -27.14
N LEU A 245 -4.00 -19.69 -28.07
CA LEU A 245 -4.76 -18.44 -28.04
C LEU A 245 -6.28 -18.66 -28.13
N GLY A 246 -6.73 -19.64 -28.92
CA GLY A 246 -8.16 -19.88 -29.10
C GLY A 246 -8.92 -20.23 -27.82
N ASP A 247 -8.27 -20.95 -26.89
CA ASP A 247 -8.89 -21.29 -25.61
C ASP A 247 -9.05 -20.04 -24.73
N LEU A 248 -8.12 -19.08 -24.85
CA LEU A 248 -8.17 -17.82 -24.11
C LEU A 248 -9.20 -16.84 -24.70
N GLU A 249 -9.36 -16.82 -26.03
CA GLU A 249 -10.33 -15.95 -26.69
C GLU A 249 -11.75 -16.27 -26.25
N ALA A 250 -12.14 -17.56 -26.26
CA ALA A 250 -13.45 -18.00 -25.81
C ALA A 250 -13.72 -17.63 -24.34
N ALA A 251 -12.72 -17.83 -23.46
CA ALA A 251 -12.85 -17.48 -22.04
C ALA A 251 -12.91 -15.95 -21.83
N LEU A 252 -12.18 -15.17 -22.62
CA LEU A 252 -12.23 -13.69 -22.56
C LEU A 252 -13.60 -13.18 -22.99
N ASP A 253 -14.16 -13.69 -24.09
CA ASP A 253 -15.48 -13.28 -24.57
C ASP A 253 -16.58 -13.62 -23.57
N GLU A 254 -16.43 -14.71 -22.82
CA GLU A 254 -17.34 -15.03 -21.73
C GLU A 254 -17.21 -14.06 -20.54
N LEU A 255 -15.97 -13.76 -20.11
CA LEU A 255 -15.74 -12.78 -19.04
C LEU A 255 -16.24 -11.37 -19.40
N LEU A 256 -16.22 -11.02 -20.68
CA LEU A 256 -16.82 -9.78 -21.17
C LEU A 256 -18.36 -9.85 -21.16
N SER A 257 -18.93 -11.00 -21.53
CA SER A 257 -20.39 -11.21 -21.54
C SER A 257 -20.98 -11.25 -20.12
N SER A 258 -20.23 -11.75 -19.14
CA SER A 258 -20.62 -11.77 -17.73
C SER A 258 -20.32 -10.46 -16.98
N GLU A 259 -19.77 -9.45 -17.66
CA GLU A 259 -19.34 -8.17 -17.09
C GLU A 259 -18.25 -8.28 -16.00
N GLU A 260 -17.60 -9.45 -15.87
CA GLU A 260 -16.41 -9.60 -15.00
C GLU A 260 -15.20 -8.84 -15.56
N LEU A 261 -15.19 -8.60 -16.88
CA LEU A 261 -14.29 -7.69 -17.56
C LEU A 261 -15.10 -6.71 -18.41
N ARG A 262 -14.51 -5.56 -18.68
CA ARG A 262 -15.09 -4.55 -19.56
C ARG A 262 -14.12 -4.17 -20.68
N THR A 263 -14.66 -3.64 -21.76
CA THR A 263 -13.88 -3.23 -22.93
C THR A 263 -14.19 -1.79 -23.36
N ARG A 264 -13.20 -1.13 -23.95
CA ARG A 264 -13.32 0.18 -24.64
C ARG A 264 -12.45 0.18 -25.88
N MET A 265 -12.95 0.84 -26.92
CA MET A 265 -12.21 1.08 -28.17
C MET A 265 -11.57 2.47 -28.13
N PHE A 266 -10.26 2.54 -28.33
CA PHE A 266 -9.53 3.80 -28.47
C PHE A 266 -8.58 3.71 -29.67
N ASP A 267 -8.67 4.65 -30.59
CA ASP A 267 -7.86 4.70 -31.82
C ASP A 267 -7.87 3.38 -32.63
N GLY A 268 -9.00 2.69 -32.66
CA GLY A 268 -9.18 1.42 -33.38
C GLY A 268 -8.59 0.19 -32.66
N VAL A 269 -8.09 0.34 -31.42
CA VAL A 269 -7.58 -0.76 -30.58
C VAL A 269 -8.57 -1.05 -29.47
N GLU A 270 -8.86 -2.34 -29.26
CA GLU A 270 -9.69 -2.80 -28.15
C GLU A 270 -8.84 -2.98 -26.88
N TYR A 271 -9.27 -2.31 -25.80
CA TYR A 271 -8.64 -2.38 -24.48
C TYR A 271 -9.53 -3.08 -23.48
N ILE A 272 -8.95 -4.02 -22.74
CA ILE A 272 -9.63 -4.82 -21.73
C ILE A 272 -9.30 -4.27 -20.35
N TYR A 273 -10.33 -4.15 -19.51
CA TYR A 273 -10.27 -3.54 -18.20
C TYR A 273 -10.83 -4.44 -17.10
N LEU A 274 -10.30 -4.28 -15.90
CA LEU A 274 -11.06 -4.60 -14.69
C LEU A 274 -12.16 -3.54 -14.51
N PRO A 275 -13.40 -3.92 -14.17
CA PRO A 275 -14.54 -3.00 -14.12
C PRO A 275 -14.33 -1.78 -13.23
N ASP A 276 -13.71 -1.97 -12.07
CA ASP A 276 -13.43 -0.93 -11.09
C ASP A 276 -12.41 0.11 -11.58
N LEU A 277 -11.44 -0.29 -12.43
CA LEU A 277 -10.47 0.62 -13.01
C LEU A 277 -11.06 1.44 -14.18
N LEU A 278 -11.93 0.82 -14.99
CA LEU A 278 -12.63 1.56 -16.04
C LEU A 278 -13.57 2.60 -15.43
N SER A 279 -14.40 2.18 -14.47
CA SER A 279 -15.32 3.11 -13.80
C SER A 279 -14.57 4.26 -13.15
N ALA A 280 -13.39 4.00 -12.56
CA ALA A 280 -12.58 5.06 -11.97
C ALA A 280 -12.06 6.06 -13.02
N GLU A 281 -11.61 5.62 -14.20
CA GLU A 281 -11.20 6.52 -15.28
C GLU A 281 -12.39 7.30 -15.87
N GLU A 282 -13.56 6.65 -16.02
CA GLU A 282 -14.79 7.29 -16.49
C GLU A 282 -15.28 8.37 -15.53
N ASP A 283 -15.31 8.10 -14.24
CA ASP A 283 -15.72 9.07 -13.20
C ASP A 283 -14.76 10.28 -13.15
N ILE A 284 -13.44 10.03 -13.22
CA ILE A 284 -12.43 11.09 -13.27
C ILE A 284 -12.65 11.95 -14.51
N ALA A 285 -12.82 11.34 -15.68
CA ALA A 285 -12.99 12.05 -16.94
C ALA A 285 -14.28 12.89 -16.94
N ALA A 286 -15.39 12.33 -16.49
CA ALA A 286 -16.67 13.02 -16.38
C ALA A 286 -16.56 14.22 -15.42
N ARG A 287 -15.94 14.02 -14.24
CA ARG A 287 -15.81 15.07 -13.23
C ARG A 287 -14.89 16.20 -13.66
N LEU A 288 -13.73 15.90 -14.23
CA LEU A 288 -12.80 16.90 -14.74
C LEU A 288 -13.38 17.65 -15.95
N GLY A 289 -14.09 16.92 -16.84
CA GLY A 289 -14.81 17.55 -17.95
C GLY A 289 -15.83 18.59 -17.47
N GLN A 290 -16.66 18.23 -16.51
CA GLN A 290 -17.62 19.15 -15.89
C GLN A 290 -16.94 20.39 -15.28
N LEU A 291 -15.87 20.19 -14.49
CA LEU A 291 -15.15 21.29 -13.85
C LEU A 291 -14.45 22.19 -14.86
N SER A 292 -13.96 21.65 -15.97
CA SER A 292 -13.26 22.41 -17.03
C SER A 292 -14.21 23.29 -17.84
N THR A 293 -15.46 22.86 -18.02
CA THR A 293 -16.47 23.61 -18.78
C THR A 293 -17.28 24.58 -17.94
N PHE A 294 -17.17 24.53 -16.61
CA PHE A 294 -17.96 25.36 -15.71
C PHE A 294 -17.50 26.81 -15.76
N PRO A 295 -18.40 27.78 -16.11
CA PRO A 295 -18.04 29.20 -16.19
C PRO A 295 -17.50 29.71 -14.85
N THR A 296 -16.39 30.39 -14.87
CA THR A 296 -15.79 30.96 -13.68
C THR A 296 -15.13 32.30 -14.02
N GLU A 297 -15.56 33.33 -13.32
CA GLU A 297 -14.96 34.65 -13.48
C GLU A 297 -13.88 34.89 -12.43
N ALA A 298 -12.80 35.52 -12.86
CA ALA A 298 -11.75 35.98 -11.93
C ALA A 298 -12.26 37.19 -11.12
N PRO A 299 -11.86 37.31 -9.84
CA PRO A 299 -12.15 38.55 -9.09
C PRO A 299 -11.69 39.80 -9.83
N PRO A 300 -12.51 40.86 -9.90
CA PRO A 300 -12.12 42.10 -10.60
C PRO A 300 -10.84 42.74 -10.04
N THR A 301 -10.55 42.48 -8.77
CA THR A 301 -9.37 43.02 -8.06
C THR A 301 -8.11 42.19 -8.26
N LEU A 302 -8.18 41.03 -8.92
CA LEU A 302 -7.11 40.01 -8.97
C LEU A 302 -5.73 40.59 -9.34
N ASP A 303 -5.66 41.47 -10.33
CA ASP A 303 -4.38 42.08 -10.74
C ASP A 303 -3.83 43.07 -9.72
N ALA A 304 -4.69 43.69 -8.94
CA ALA A 304 -4.29 44.58 -7.83
C ALA A 304 -3.82 43.68 -6.64
N ASP A 305 -4.53 42.61 -6.35
CA ASP A 305 -4.20 41.69 -5.26
C ASP A 305 -2.86 40.98 -5.51
N ILE A 306 -2.58 40.58 -6.76
CA ILE A 306 -1.26 40.06 -7.15
C ILE A 306 -0.16 41.08 -6.88
N ARG A 307 -0.37 42.34 -7.24
CA ARG A 307 0.61 43.41 -6.97
C ARG A 307 0.84 43.65 -5.49
N VAL A 308 -0.22 43.57 -4.68
CA VAL A 308 -0.10 43.67 -3.21
C VAL A 308 0.75 42.55 -2.67
N LEU A 309 0.54 41.31 -3.12
CA LEU A 309 1.37 40.17 -2.73
C LEU A 309 2.84 40.35 -3.14
N GLU A 310 3.09 40.84 -4.37
CA GLU A 310 4.46 41.10 -4.83
C GLU A 310 5.17 42.15 -3.97
N MET A 311 4.46 43.22 -3.61
CA MET A 311 5.00 44.25 -2.70
C MET A 311 5.29 43.70 -1.31
N ALA A 312 4.38 42.87 -0.78
CA ALA A 312 4.58 42.23 0.55
C ALA A 312 5.74 41.26 0.58
N GLN A 313 6.00 40.55 -0.53
CA GLN A 313 7.08 39.57 -0.65
C GLN A 313 8.42 40.20 -1.12
N GLY A 314 8.41 41.39 -1.63
CA GLY A 314 9.61 42.10 -2.09
C GLY A 314 10.16 41.62 -3.44
N PHE A 315 9.39 40.85 -4.22
CA PHE A 315 9.75 40.40 -5.56
C PHE A 315 8.52 40.29 -6.47
N ALA A 316 8.75 40.36 -7.78
CA ALA A 316 7.71 40.18 -8.79
C ALA A 316 7.65 38.72 -9.25
N TYR A 317 6.44 38.20 -9.45
CA TYR A 317 6.26 36.86 -10.05
C TYR A 317 6.67 36.86 -11.53
N ALA A 318 7.27 35.78 -11.97
CA ALA A 318 7.56 35.57 -13.39
C ALA A 318 6.27 35.48 -14.23
N PRO A 319 6.33 35.74 -15.54
CA PRO A 319 5.14 35.74 -16.40
C PRO A 319 4.28 34.47 -16.28
N LEU A 320 4.91 33.28 -16.30
CA LEU A 320 4.20 31.99 -16.14
C LEU A 320 3.62 31.80 -14.75
N GLN A 321 4.28 32.32 -13.71
CA GLN A 321 3.74 32.29 -12.34
C GLN A 321 2.50 33.16 -12.22
N ARG A 322 2.54 34.41 -12.75
CA ARG A 322 1.37 35.28 -12.80
C ARG A 322 0.22 34.65 -13.60
N GLN A 323 0.54 34.00 -14.74
CA GLN A 323 -0.45 33.26 -15.51
C GLN A 323 -1.09 32.13 -14.69
N ALA A 324 -0.30 31.35 -13.95
CA ALA A 324 -0.80 30.27 -13.09
C ALA A 324 -1.70 30.81 -11.98
N ILE A 325 -1.33 31.93 -11.33
CA ILE A 325 -2.13 32.58 -10.29
C ILE A 325 -3.48 33.03 -10.88
N ARG A 326 -3.47 33.71 -12.05
CA ARG A 326 -4.70 34.11 -12.72
C ARG A 326 -5.58 32.95 -13.09
N LEU A 327 -4.99 31.88 -13.68
CA LEU A 327 -5.70 30.69 -14.08
C LEU A 327 -6.33 29.97 -12.90
N ALA A 328 -5.63 29.88 -11.76
CA ALA A 328 -6.17 29.30 -10.53
C ALA A 328 -7.47 30.01 -10.12
N LEU A 329 -7.50 31.34 -10.15
CA LEU A 329 -8.66 32.13 -9.69
C LEU A 329 -9.78 32.21 -10.75
N SER A 330 -9.47 31.97 -12.05
CA SER A 330 -10.44 32.01 -13.16
C SER A 330 -10.91 30.63 -13.64
N SER A 331 -10.49 29.54 -12.99
CA SER A 331 -10.88 28.17 -13.37
C SER A 331 -11.34 27.37 -12.15
N ARG A 332 -12.17 26.36 -12.36
CA ARG A 332 -12.55 25.44 -11.28
C ARG A 332 -11.57 24.28 -11.13
N VAL A 333 -10.86 23.95 -12.18
CA VAL A 333 -9.81 22.94 -12.17
C VAL A 333 -8.62 23.44 -12.98
N MET A 334 -7.42 23.21 -12.48
CA MET A 334 -6.20 23.46 -13.23
C MET A 334 -5.05 22.55 -12.83
N VAL A 335 -4.07 22.46 -13.71
CA VAL A 335 -2.78 21.81 -13.45
C VAL A 335 -1.67 22.85 -13.45
N LEU A 336 -0.85 22.83 -12.39
CA LEU A 336 0.42 23.53 -12.29
C LEU A 336 1.56 22.52 -12.31
N THR A 337 2.35 22.48 -13.37
CA THR A 337 3.48 21.54 -13.50
C THR A 337 4.79 22.26 -13.75
N GLY A 338 5.91 21.58 -13.48
CA GLY A 338 7.26 22.14 -13.71
C GLY A 338 8.32 21.34 -12.96
N GLY A 339 9.57 21.46 -13.38
CA GLY A 339 10.73 20.80 -12.79
C GLY A 339 11.19 21.45 -11.48
N PRO A 340 12.34 21.01 -10.93
CA PRO A 340 12.96 21.61 -9.75
C PRO A 340 13.44 23.03 -10.05
N GLY A 341 13.33 23.93 -9.07
CA GLY A 341 13.80 25.30 -9.18
C GLY A 341 12.94 26.23 -10.03
N THR A 342 11.76 25.81 -10.51
CA THR A 342 10.84 26.63 -11.31
C THR A 342 9.85 27.45 -10.49
N GLY A 343 9.88 27.31 -9.15
CA GLY A 343 9.07 28.14 -8.25
C GLY A 343 7.61 27.67 -8.07
N LYS A 344 7.33 26.37 -8.25
CA LYS A 344 5.99 25.78 -7.97
C LYS A 344 5.47 26.19 -6.59
N THR A 345 6.26 25.97 -5.55
CA THR A 345 5.85 26.26 -4.16
C THR A 345 5.57 27.74 -3.93
N THR A 346 6.37 28.64 -4.53
CA THR A 346 6.14 30.10 -4.47
C THR A 346 4.80 30.47 -5.11
N THR A 347 4.49 29.83 -6.25
CA THR A 347 3.21 30.03 -6.95
C THR A 347 2.04 29.47 -6.14
N VAL A 348 2.21 28.28 -5.52
CA VAL A 348 1.19 27.69 -4.64
C VAL A 348 0.91 28.58 -3.44
N ASN A 349 1.94 29.17 -2.81
CA ASN A 349 1.77 30.09 -1.70
C ASN A 349 0.96 31.33 -2.10
N ALA A 350 1.23 31.89 -3.28
CA ALA A 350 0.45 33.03 -3.78
C ALA A 350 -1.02 32.64 -4.02
N ILE A 351 -1.26 31.50 -4.67
CA ILE A 351 -2.60 30.96 -4.93
C ILE A 351 -3.34 30.75 -3.60
N LEU A 352 -2.67 30.13 -2.63
CA LEU A 352 -3.23 29.86 -1.30
C LEU A 352 -3.64 31.16 -0.60
N SER A 353 -2.74 32.16 -0.52
CA SER A 353 -3.02 33.45 0.12
C SER A 353 -4.23 34.14 -0.51
N LEU A 354 -4.38 34.08 -1.83
CA LEU A 354 -5.53 34.67 -2.53
C LEU A 354 -6.83 33.91 -2.26
N TYR A 355 -6.75 32.56 -2.19
CA TYR A 355 -7.93 31.77 -1.87
C TYR A 355 -8.39 31.94 -0.43
N GLU A 356 -7.47 32.07 0.54
CA GLU A 356 -7.80 32.32 1.94
C GLU A 356 -8.46 33.67 2.17
N ALA A 357 -8.12 34.65 1.32
CA ALA A 357 -8.81 35.96 1.33
C ALA A 357 -10.25 35.86 0.78
N LEU A 358 -10.57 34.86 -0.03
CA LEU A 358 -11.87 34.71 -0.71
C LEU A 358 -12.75 33.61 -0.13
N TYR A 359 -12.16 32.61 0.49
CA TYR A 359 -12.82 31.40 0.97
C TYR A 359 -12.31 30.98 2.34
N ASP A 360 -13.20 30.64 3.26
CA ASP A 360 -12.84 30.23 4.62
C ASP A 360 -12.32 28.78 4.69
N ARG A 361 -12.52 27.96 3.63
CA ARG A 361 -12.28 26.51 3.67
C ARG A 361 -11.42 26.05 2.50
N VAL A 362 -10.12 26.19 2.70
CA VAL A 362 -9.10 25.69 1.77
C VAL A 362 -8.42 24.47 2.37
N ALA A 363 -8.32 23.37 1.62
CA ALA A 363 -7.57 22.19 2.01
C ALA A 363 -6.26 22.12 1.22
N LEU A 364 -5.15 21.86 1.94
CA LEU A 364 -3.88 21.47 1.36
C LEU A 364 -3.69 19.97 1.57
N CYS A 365 -3.42 19.22 0.51
CA CYS A 365 -3.18 17.80 0.65
C CYS A 365 -2.08 17.28 -0.31
N ALA A 366 -1.55 16.11 0.06
CA ALA A 366 -0.54 15.39 -0.72
C ALA A 366 -0.75 13.88 -0.57
N PRO A 367 -0.22 13.03 -1.46
CA PRO A 367 -0.41 11.59 -1.39
C PRO A 367 0.31 10.91 -0.22
N THR A 368 1.39 11.48 0.29
CA THR A 368 2.20 10.91 1.38
C THR A 368 2.33 11.85 2.57
N GLY A 369 2.54 11.28 3.78
CA GLY A 369 2.74 12.06 5.01
C GLY A 369 3.92 13.03 4.92
N ARG A 370 5.02 12.61 4.30
CA ARG A 370 6.21 13.45 4.09
C ARG A 370 5.95 14.62 3.15
N ALA A 371 5.27 14.37 2.02
CA ALA A 371 4.92 15.43 1.10
C ALA A 371 3.97 16.43 1.78
N ALA A 372 2.97 15.95 2.54
CA ALA A 372 2.06 16.80 3.31
C ALA A 372 2.80 17.62 4.37
N LYS A 373 3.72 17.00 5.13
CA LYS A 373 4.54 17.71 6.12
C LYS A 373 5.38 18.80 5.46
N ARG A 374 6.07 18.45 4.36
CA ARG A 374 6.87 19.40 3.59
C ARG A 374 6.02 20.56 3.05
N LEU A 375 4.85 20.25 2.51
CA LEU A 375 3.91 21.26 2.03
C LEU A 375 3.51 22.21 3.18
N SER A 376 3.20 21.66 4.36
CA SER A 376 2.87 22.45 5.55
C SER A 376 4.02 23.35 5.99
N GLU A 377 5.26 22.87 6.01
CA GLU A 377 6.45 23.65 6.37
C GLU A 377 6.71 24.79 5.37
N LEU A 378 6.53 24.55 4.07
CA LEU A 378 6.80 25.52 3.01
C LEU A 378 5.69 26.57 2.85
N THR A 379 4.46 26.21 3.18
CA THR A 379 3.30 27.12 3.08
C THR A 379 2.98 27.78 4.43
N ASN A 380 3.51 27.28 5.52
CA ASN A 380 3.14 27.64 6.90
C ASN A 380 1.65 27.43 7.21
N HIS A 381 0.98 26.49 6.48
CA HIS A 381 -0.41 26.11 6.66
C HIS A 381 -0.54 24.63 6.91
N ALA A 382 -1.60 24.21 7.58
CA ALA A 382 -1.84 22.78 7.85
C ALA A 382 -2.13 22.03 6.54
N ALA A 383 -1.32 21.01 6.25
CA ALA A 383 -1.53 20.10 5.13
C ALA A 383 -1.71 18.66 5.66
N SER A 384 -2.51 17.87 4.96
CA SER A 384 -2.77 16.47 5.32
C SER A 384 -2.54 15.52 4.15
N THR A 385 -2.49 14.21 4.42
CA THR A 385 -2.55 13.24 3.33
C THR A 385 -3.97 13.17 2.76
N ILE A 386 -4.10 12.77 1.48
CA ILE A 386 -5.42 12.53 0.87
C ILE A 386 -6.20 11.51 1.69
N HIS A 387 -5.57 10.42 2.15
CA HIS A 387 -6.19 9.41 2.98
C HIS A 387 -6.75 9.99 4.29
N ARG A 388 -6.01 10.89 4.96
CA ARG A 388 -6.47 11.55 6.18
C ARG A 388 -7.58 12.55 5.90
N LEU A 389 -7.55 13.22 4.74
CA LEU A 389 -8.60 14.14 4.32
C LEU A 389 -9.91 13.39 4.06
N LEU A 390 -9.83 12.19 3.49
CA LEU A 390 -10.98 11.32 3.21
C LEU A 390 -11.45 10.50 4.42
N GLU A 391 -10.67 10.44 5.49
CA GLU A 391 -10.87 9.62 6.68
C GLU A 391 -11.09 8.14 6.33
N VAL A 392 -10.26 7.24 6.85
CA VAL A 392 -10.32 5.81 6.54
C VAL A 392 -11.07 5.06 7.63
N ASP A 393 -12.06 4.27 7.24
CA ASP A 393 -12.76 3.32 8.11
C ASP A 393 -12.25 1.90 7.86
N TYR A 394 -11.75 1.25 8.90
CA TYR A 394 -11.26 -0.13 8.90
C TYR A 394 -12.24 -1.13 9.51
N SER A 395 -13.39 -0.69 10.01
CA SER A 395 -14.34 -1.52 10.77
C SER A 395 -14.89 -2.72 9.99
N SER A 396 -14.92 -2.62 8.65
CA SER A 396 -15.47 -3.65 7.75
C SER A 396 -14.45 -4.65 7.20
N GLY A 397 -13.17 -4.59 7.63
CA GLY A 397 -12.09 -5.43 7.10
C GLY A 397 -11.62 -5.06 5.69
N SER A 398 -12.24 -4.07 5.05
CA SER A 398 -11.82 -3.45 3.80
C SER A 398 -11.61 -1.95 4.01
N VAL A 399 -10.62 -1.37 3.32
CA VAL A 399 -10.37 0.08 3.36
C VAL A 399 -11.53 0.81 2.71
N ARG A 400 -12.29 1.59 3.49
CA ARG A 400 -13.35 2.47 3.00
C ARG A 400 -13.09 3.90 3.43
N PHE A 401 -13.49 4.85 2.59
CA PHE A 401 -13.41 6.27 2.94
C PHE A 401 -14.73 6.74 3.54
N ILE A 402 -14.65 7.43 4.68
CA ILE A 402 -15.81 8.05 5.35
C ILE A 402 -16.36 9.18 4.49
N HIS A 403 -15.46 10.02 3.93
CA HIS A 403 -15.85 11.01 2.95
C HIS A 403 -15.91 10.38 1.54
N ASN A 404 -17.08 10.49 0.92
CA ASN A 404 -17.42 9.94 -0.39
C ASN A 404 -18.61 10.73 -0.98
N GLU A 405 -19.24 10.24 -2.04
CA GLU A 405 -20.38 10.91 -2.69
C GLU A 405 -21.60 11.14 -1.77
N LYS A 406 -21.74 10.37 -0.69
CA LYS A 406 -22.83 10.51 0.31
C LYS A 406 -22.46 11.40 1.48
N ASN A 407 -21.16 11.59 1.72
CA ASN A 407 -20.65 12.41 2.82
C ASN A 407 -19.51 13.30 2.31
N LEU A 408 -19.87 14.42 1.68
CA LEU A 408 -18.93 15.29 1.00
C LEU A 408 -18.00 16.04 1.97
N LEU A 409 -16.77 16.29 1.50
CA LEU A 409 -15.82 17.18 2.15
C LEU A 409 -16.38 18.60 2.26
N LYS A 410 -16.03 19.32 3.33
CA LYS A 410 -16.54 20.67 3.61
C LYS A 410 -15.65 21.79 3.05
N TYR A 411 -14.82 21.51 2.06
CA TYR A 411 -13.89 22.45 1.47
C TYR A 411 -14.42 23.07 0.17
N ASP A 412 -14.07 24.31 -0.07
CA ASP A 412 -14.42 25.07 -1.28
C ASP A 412 -13.27 25.04 -2.30
N VAL A 413 -12.05 24.84 -1.80
CA VAL A 413 -10.83 24.70 -2.60
C VAL A 413 -10.00 23.53 -2.06
N ILE A 414 -9.49 22.69 -2.94
CA ILE A 414 -8.52 21.64 -2.63
C ILE A 414 -7.28 21.88 -3.50
N ILE A 415 -6.14 22.09 -2.85
CA ILE A 415 -4.83 22.16 -3.50
C ILE A 415 -4.12 20.83 -3.23
N LEU A 416 -3.88 20.09 -4.29
CA LEU A 416 -3.26 18.75 -4.26
C LEU A 416 -1.85 18.83 -4.83
N ASP A 417 -0.85 18.68 -3.98
CA ASP A 417 0.57 18.64 -4.38
C ASP A 417 1.05 17.20 -4.62
N GLU A 418 2.19 17.05 -5.29
CA GLU A 418 2.80 15.77 -5.69
C GLU A 418 1.82 14.87 -6.47
N MET A 419 1.06 15.48 -7.40
CA MET A 419 0.03 14.79 -8.19
C MET A 419 0.58 13.61 -8.99
N SER A 420 1.86 13.59 -9.34
CA SER A 420 2.52 12.48 -10.03
C SER A 420 2.43 11.15 -9.28
N MET A 421 2.29 11.18 -7.95
CA MET A 421 2.22 10.00 -7.08
C MET A 421 0.80 9.48 -6.87
N VAL A 422 -0.23 10.19 -7.35
CA VAL A 422 -1.64 9.84 -7.12
C VAL A 422 -2.11 8.84 -8.17
N ASP A 423 -2.64 7.70 -7.74
CA ASP A 423 -3.22 6.69 -8.62
C ASP A 423 -4.70 6.94 -8.93
N VAL A 424 -5.23 6.17 -9.87
CA VAL A 424 -6.61 6.33 -10.37
C VAL A 424 -7.64 6.18 -9.25
N LYS A 425 -7.52 5.18 -8.39
CA LYS A 425 -8.52 4.92 -7.35
C LYS A 425 -8.53 6.01 -6.26
N LEU A 426 -7.35 6.44 -5.85
CA LEU A 426 -7.25 7.51 -4.84
C LEU A 426 -7.75 8.85 -5.38
N PHE A 427 -7.47 9.15 -6.65
CA PHE A 427 -7.96 10.37 -7.26
C PHE A 427 -9.47 10.34 -7.50
N GLN A 428 -10.02 9.21 -7.97
CA GLN A 428 -11.47 9.00 -8.05
C GLN A 428 -12.14 9.27 -6.70
N ALA A 429 -11.64 8.65 -5.62
CA ALA A 429 -12.19 8.82 -4.29
C ALA A 429 -12.18 10.28 -3.81
N LEU A 430 -11.09 11.02 -4.09
CA LEU A 430 -11.00 12.44 -3.77
C LEU A 430 -12.03 13.27 -4.53
N LEU A 431 -12.17 13.03 -5.85
CA LEU A 431 -13.12 13.75 -6.68
C LEU A 431 -14.57 13.42 -6.31
N ALA A 432 -14.87 12.16 -5.95
CA ALA A 432 -16.20 11.75 -5.49
C ALA A 432 -16.59 12.42 -4.16
N ALA A 433 -15.63 12.60 -3.25
CA ALA A 433 -15.85 13.27 -1.98
C ALA A 433 -15.88 14.81 -2.08
N ALA A 434 -15.33 15.40 -3.16
CA ALA A 434 -15.30 16.84 -3.37
C ALA A 434 -16.70 17.39 -3.73
N ARG A 435 -17.08 18.52 -3.15
CA ARG A 435 -18.33 19.21 -3.52
C ARG A 435 -18.38 19.53 -5.00
N TYR A 436 -19.57 19.62 -5.56
CA TYR A 436 -19.77 19.88 -6.98
C TYR A 436 -19.07 21.18 -7.45
N HIS A 437 -19.11 22.22 -6.64
CA HIS A 437 -18.52 23.53 -6.92
C HIS A 437 -17.09 23.71 -6.37
N CYS A 438 -16.51 22.65 -5.76
CA CYS A 438 -15.17 22.71 -5.22
C CYS A 438 -14.14 22.96 -6.34
N ARG A 439 -13.18 23.85 -6.09
CA ARG A 439 -12.04 24.09 -6.97
C ARG A 439 -10.95 23.09 -6.69
N ILE A 440 -10.35 22.53 -7.74
CA ILE A 440 -9.27 21.52 -7.64
C ILE A 440 -8.03 22.06 -8.33
N ILE A 441 -7.00 22.34 -7.55
CA ILE A 441 -5.70 22.79 -8.06
C ILE A 441 -4.71 21.63 -7.93
N MET A 442 -4.31 21.06 -9.05
CA MET A 442 -3.37 19.94 -9.12
C MET A 442 -1.96 20.46 -9.36
N VAL A 443 -1.04 20.14 -8.46
CA VAL A 443 0.36 20.55 -8.55
C VAL A 443 1.24 19.31 -8.63
N GLY A 444 2.22 19.31 -9.54
CA GLY A 444 3.10 18.15 -9.65
C GLY A 444 4.21 18.32 -10.69
N ASP A 445 5.01 17.31 -10.83
CA ASP A 445 6.09 17.22 -11.79
C ASP A 445 5.89 15.98 -12.65
N ALA A 446 5.50 16.19 -13.90
CA ALA A 446 5.18 15.11 -14.85
C ALA A 446 6.39 14.27 -15.27
N ASP A 447 7.61 14.78 -15.04
CA ASP A 447 8.84 14.11 -15.41
C ASP A 447 9.38 13.19 -14.28
N GLN A 448 8.79 13.29 -13.06
CA GLN A 448 9.07 12.36 -11.97
C GLN A 448 8.43 10.98 -12.19
N LEU A 449 8.74 10.04 -11.27
CA LEU A 449 8.12 8.73 -11.26
C LEU A 449 6.60 8.85 -11.09
N PRO A 450 5.83 8.11 -11.88
CA PRO A 450 4.38 8.03 -11.69
C PRO A 450 4.02 7.27 -10.41
N SER A 451 2.72 7.25 -10.08
CA SER A 451 2.17 6.50 -8.93
C SER A 451 2.62 5.03 -8.90
N VAL A 452 2.68 4.43 -7.71
CA VAL A 452 2.91 2.97 -7.59
C VAL A 452 1.67 2.21 -8.06
N GLY A 453 0.48 2.71 -7.74
CA GLY A 453 -0.80 2.15 -8.19
C GLY A 453 -1.09 2.40 -9.68
N PRO A 454 -2.23 1.86 -10.18
CA PRO A 454 -2.60 1.95 -11.59
C PRO A 454 -2.89 3.38 -12.03
N GLY A 455 -2.51 3.68 -13.28
CA GLY A 455 -2.70 4.97 -13.94
C GLY A 455 -1.48 5.88 -13.91
N ASN A 456 -1.53 6.91 -14.75
CA ASN A 456 -0.60 8.04 -14.78
C ASN A 456 -1.42 9.32 -14.97
N ILE A 457 -2.19 9.67 -13.93
CA ILE A 457 -3.22 10.71 -13.98
C ILE A 457 -2.66 12.01 -14.54
N LEU A 458 -1.59 12.53 -13.92
CA LEU A 458 -0.99 13.79 -14.34
C LEU A 458 -0.55 13.76 -15.81
N GLY A 459 0.15 12.68 -16.21
CA GLY A 459 0.62 12.52 -17.59
C GLY A 459 -0.53 12.42 -18.60
N GLU A 460 -1.61 11.72 -18.27
CA GLU A 460 -2.77 11.54 -19.15
C GLU A 460 -3.61 12.83 -19.24
N ILE A 461 -3.78 13.59 -18.14
CA ILE A 461 -4.44 14.93 -18.18
C ILE A 461 -3.66 15.89 -19.08
N LEU A 462 -2.33 15.93 -18.95
CA LEU A 462 -1.48 16.79 -19.78
C LEU A 462 -1.54 16.41 -21.27
N LYS A 463 -1.57 15.11 -21.60
CA LYS A 463 -1.71 14.62 -22.98
C LYS A 463 -3.11 14.87 -23.55
N ALA A 464 -4.14 14.85 -22.73
CA ALA A 464 -5.50 15.15 -23.16
C ALA A 464 -5.67 16.63 -23.56
N GLY A 465 -4.99 17.54 -22.83
CA GLY A 465 -5.04 18.98 -23.10
C GLY A 465 -6.38 19.65 -22.79
N VAL A 466 -7.26 18.96 -22.06
CA VAL A 466 -8.62 19.43 -21.73
C VAL A 466 -8.63 20.32 -20.51
N VAL A 467 -7.81 19.99 -19.51
CA VAL A 467 -7.74 20.73 -18.25
C VAL A 467 -6.79 21.93 -18.41
N PRO A 468 -7.21 23.15 -18.01
CA PRO A 468 -6.36 24.33 -18.02
C PRO A 468 -5.03 24.07 -17.31
N THR A 469 -3.92 24.30 -18.00
CA THR A 469 -2.58 23.93 -17.53
C THR A 469 -1.58 25.05 -17.69
N VAL A 470 -0.73 25.26 -16.67
CA VAL A 470 0.47 26.07 -16.77
C VAL A 470 1.70 25.22 -16.46
N ARG A 471 2.65 25.21 -17.40
CA ARG A 471 3.96 24.58 -17.22
C ARG A 471 5.00 25.65 -16.93
N LEU A 472 5.54 25.64 -15.70
CA LEU A 472 6.63 26.52 -15.32
C LEU A 472 7.94 26.00 -15.92
N THR A 473 8.57 26.79 -16.78
CA THR A 473 9.83 26.43 -17.46
C THR A 473 11.00 27.26 -16.98
N ASP A 474 10.74 28.46 -16.41
CA ASP A 474 11.77 29.40 -16.04
C ASP A 474 12.49 28.94 -14.77
N ILE A 475 13.79 28.72 -14.86
CA ILE A 475 14.65 28.38 -13.72
C ILE A 475 15.13 29.68 -13.07
N PHE A 476 14.86 29.88 -11.77
CA PHE A 476 15.31 31.08 -11.07
C PHE A 476 16.83 31.16 -10.92
N ARG A 477 17.37 32.41 -10.88
CA ARG A 477 18.82 32.68 -10.83
C ARG A 477 19.58 31.89 -9.77
N GLN A 478 18.98 31.66 -8.58
CA GLN A 478 19.63 30.88 -7.53
C GLN A 478 19.72 29.40 -7.93
N ALA A 479 18.67 28.85 -8.53
CA ALA A 479 18.61 27.47 -9.00
C ALA A 479 19.45 27.25 -10.26
N GLN A 480 19.65 28.29 -11.11
CA GLN A 480 20.53 28.21 -12.28
C GLN A 480 22.01 27.98 -11.93
N ARG A 481 22.45 28.29 -10.71
CA ARG A 481 23.82 28.03 -10.25
C ARG A 481 24.02 26.59 -9.78
N SER A 482 22.95 25.84 -9.50
CA SER A 482 22.99 24.46 -9.06
C SER A 482 23.15 23.53 -10.27
N LEU A 483 24.21 22.76 -10.28
CA LEU A 483 24.42 21.73 -11.31
C LEU A 483 23.44 20.57 -11.14
N ILE A 484 22.93 20.31 -9.92
CA ILE A 484 21.83 19.36 -9.68
C ILE A 484 20.62 19.75 -10.51
N VAL A 485 20.20 21.02 -10.46
CA VAL A 485 19.03 21.52 -11.19
C VAL A 485 19.27 21.50 -12.70
N GLN A 486 20.44 21.98 -13.16
CA GLN A 486 20.80 21.94 -14.57
C GLN A 486 20.80 20.52 -15.11
N ASN A 487 21.41 19.57 -14.39
CA ASN A 487 21.45 18.18 -14.79
C ASN A 487 20.07 17.51 -14.75
N ALA A 488 19.21 17.87 -13.83
CA ALA A 488 17.81 17.40 -13.83
C ALA A 488 17.11 17.82 -15.14
N HIS A 489 17.24 19.07 -15.57
CA HIS A 489 16.65 19.53 -16.85
C HIS A 489 17.29 18.84 -18.05
N ARG A 490 18.63 18.69 -18.09
CA ARG A 490 19.32 17.95 -19.16
C ARG A 490 18.81 16.49 -19.28
N ILE A 491 18.62 15.82 -18.14
CA ILE A 491 18.09 14.44 -18.13
C ILE A 491 16.70 14.40 -18.76
N VAL A 492 15.80 15.34 -18.40
CA VAL A 492 14.45 15.42 -18.99
C VAL A 492 14.52 15.63 -20.51
N GLU A 493 15.43 16.46 -20.98
CA GLU A 493 15.67 16.72 -22.41
C GLU A 493 16.38 15.56 -23.15
N GLY A 494 16.76 14.50 -22.45
CA GLY A 494 17.48 13.36 -23.04
C GLY A 494 18.96 13.63 -23.22
N GLN A 495 19.52 14.61 -22.53
CA GLN A 495 20.92 14.94 -22.56
C GLN A 495 21.66 14.35 -21.36
N MET A 496 22.89 13.90 -21.56
CA MET A 496 23.73 13.38 -20.48
C MET A 496 24.01 14.46 -19.42
N PRO A 497 23.98 14.09 -18.12
CA PRO A 497 24.36 15.02 -17.06
C PRO A 497 25.81 15.46 -17.19
N GLN A 498 26.09 16.69 -16.82
CA GLN A 498 27.45 17.26 -16.82
C GLN A 498 28.16 16.89 -15.52
N LYS A 499 29.45 16.57 -15.64
CA LYS A 499 30.31 16.32 -14.49
C LYS A 499 30.71 17.65 -13.85
N GLY A 500 30.49 17.78 -12.53
CA GLY A 500 30.90 18.95 -11.76
C GLY A 500 32.39 18.97 -11.43
N GLY A 501 32.88 20.19 -11.16
CA GLY A 501 34.19 20.44 -10.57
C GLY A 501 34.15 20.46 -9.03
N PRO A 502 35.26 20.77 -8.36
CA PRO A 502 35.39 20.65 -6.90
C PRO A 502 34.45 21.57 -6.06
N LYS A 503 33.87 22.61 -6.68
CA LYS A 503 32.99 23.57 -6.02
C LYS A 503 31.53 23.39 -6.37
N ASP A 504 31.21 22.43 -7.24
CA ASP A 504 29.86 22.16 -7.69
C ASP A 504 29.14 21.24 -6.72
N ASP A 505 27.83 21.15 -6.88
CA ASP A 505 26.93 20.36 -6.06
C ASP A 505 26.56 19.00 -6.70
N PHE A 506 27.17 18.63 -7.84
CA PHE A 506 26.89 17.39 -8.57
C PHE A 506 28.18 16.71 -9.04
N PHE A 507 28.32 15.42 -8.75
CA PHE A 507 29.50 14.62 -9.10
C PHE A 507 29.11 13.34 -9.85
N LEU A 508 29.89 13.01 -10.88
CA LEU A 508 29.84 11.73 -11.57
C LEU A 508 31.12 10.94 -11.24
N ILE A 509 30.95 9.74 -10.69
CA ILE A 509 32.07 8.86 -10.34
C ILE A 509 31.86 7.51 -11.04
N GLU A 510 32.72 7.19 -12.01
CA GLU A 510 32.62 5.93 -12.71
C GLU A 510 33.00 4.74 -11.81
N SER A 511 32.08 3.77 -11.71
CA SER A 511 32.28 2.57 -10.91
C SER A 511 31.26 1.49 -11.29
N ASN A 512 31.55 0.22 -11.01
CA ASN A 512 30.68 -0.92 -11.30
C ASN A 512 30.72 -1.97 -10.20
N GLY A 513 29.68 -2.79 -10.12
CA GLY A 513 29.58 -3.96 -9.26
C GLY A 513 30.01 -3.73 -7.82
N LEU A 514 30.86 -4.61 -7.31
CA LEU A 514 31.39 -4.53 -5.93
C LEU A 514 32.27 -3.31 -5.68
N ALA A 515 32.92 -2.74 -6.71
CA ALA A 515 33.69 -1.50 -6.58
C ALA A 515 32.76 -0.32 -6.29
N CYS A 516 31.61 -0.27 -6.96
CA CYS A 516 30.56 0.72 -6.67
C CYS A 516 30.02 0.60 -5.25
N GLN A 517 29.76 -0.61 -4.78
CA GLN A 517 29.33 -0.86 -3.41
C GLN A 517 30.33 -0.31 -2.38
N LYS A 518 31.63 -0.63 -2.55
CA LYS A 518 32.70 -0.12 -1.68
C LYS A 518 32.80 1.40 -1.72
N LEU A 519 32.69 1.98 -2.92
CA LEU A 519 32.72 3.43 -3.12
C LEU A 519 31.55 4.12 -2.39
N VAL A 520 30.33 3.58 -2.49
CA VAL A 520 29.15 4.11 -1.79
C VAL A 520 29.38 4.09 -0.26
N CYS A 521 29.89 2.97 0.27
CA CYS A 521 30.18 2.87 1.69
C CYS A 521 31.23 3.89 2.14
N ASP A 522 32.32 4.09 1.36
CA ASP A 522 33.37 5.06 1.65
C ASP A 522 32.87 6.51 1.54
N LEU A 523 32.05 6.82 0.55
CA LEU A 523 31.41 8.12 0.42
C LEU A 523 30.57 8.46 1.65
N VAL A 524 29.72 7.53 2.10
CA VAL A 524 28.82 7.74 3.24
C VAL A 524 29.61 7.86 4.56
N SER A 525 30.55 6.96 4.79
CA SER A 525 31.22 6.86 6.10
C SER A 525 32.39 7.83 6.27
N THR A 526 33.06 8.21 5.21
CA THR A 526 34.35 8.89 5.29
C THR A 526 34.44 10.16 4.45
N ARG A 527 34.23 10.07 3.11
CA ARG A 527 34.55 11.19 2.21
C ARG A 527 33.63 12.38 2.39
N LEU A 528 32.32 12.17 2.33
CA LEU A 528 31.37 13.27 2.44
C LEU A 528 31.33 13.89 3.83
N PRO A 529 31.38 13.13 4.95
CA PRO A 529 31.56 13.69 6.27
C PRO A 529 32.81 14.57 6.40
N LYS A 530 33.96 14.10 5.91
CA LYS A 530 35.21 14.88 5.98
C LYS A 530 35.24 16.11 5.10
N ALA A 531 34.68 16.02 3.87
CA ALA A 531 34.77 17.11 2.91
C ALA A 531 33.71 18.20 3.12
N TYR A 532 32.52 17.83 3.59
CA TYR A 532 31.36 18.73 3.67
C TYR A 532 30.75 18.85 5.09
N GLY A 533 31.23 18.07 6.06
CA GLY A 533 30.68 18.08 7.43
C GLY A 533 29.31 17.43 7.55
N PHE A 534 28.87 16.64 6.57
CA PHE A 534 27.58 15.94 6.64
C PHE A 534 27.57 14.83 7.68
N ASP A 535 26.50 14.74 8.45
CA ASP A 535 26.24 13.58 9.31
C ASP A 535 25.87 12.37 8.44
N PRO A 536 26.61 11.24 8.54
CA PRO A 536 26.39 10.07 7.67
C PRO A 536 25.01 9.43 7.82
N VAL A 537 24.36 9.60 8.96
CA VAL A 537 23.04 9.02 9.26
C VAL A 537 21.91 9.99 8.93
N ARG A 538 22.07 11.27 9.29
CA ARG A 538 21.00 12.27 9.16
C ARG A 538 20.99 12.98 7.82
N ASP A 539 22.17 13.35 7.30
CA ASP A 539 22.28 14.22 6.11
C ASP A 539 22.44 13.45 4.82
N ILE A 540 23.03 12.24 4.87
CA ILE A 540 23.31 11.44 3.68
C ILE A 540 22.23 10.38 3.49
N GLN A 541 21.70 10.28 2.26
CA GLN A 541 20.79 9.23 1.87
C GLN A 541 21.28 8.53 0.59
N VAL A 542 21.39 7.20 0.66
CA VAL A 542 21.64 6.39 -0.53
C VAL A 542 20.29 6.04 -1.17
N LEU A 543 20.14 6.33 -2.47
CA LEU A 543 18.94 6.07 -3.25
C LEU A 543 19.21 5.00 -4.29
N CYS A 544 18.73 3.79 -4.08
CA CYS A 544 18.97 2.65 -4.94
C CYS A 544 17.88 2.50 -6.01
N PRO A 545 18.23 2.23 -7.28
CA PRO A 545 17.26 1.83 -8.31
C PRO A 545 16.55 0.52 -7.97
N THR A 546 17.22 -0.41 -7.27
CA THR A 546 16.74 -1.76 -6.97
C THR A 546 16.87 -2.12 -5.50
N LYS A 547 16.07 -3.12 -5.05
CA LYS A 547 16.22 -3.71 -3.70
C LYS A 547 17.35 -4.73 -3.63
N VAL A 548 17.55 -5.51 -4.69
CA VAL A 548 18.47 -6.66 -4.72
C VAL A 548 19.74 -6.36 -5.53
N GLY A 549 20.79 -7.14 -5.30
CA GLY A 549 22.09 -6.99 -5.94
C GLY A 549 23.11 -6.22 -5.09
N PRO A 550 24.38 -6.12 -5.54
CA PRO A 550 25.48 -5.50 -4.78
C PRO A 550 25.22 -4.04 -4.41
N THR A 551 24.56 -3.28 -5.30
CA THR A 551 24.17 -1.88 -5.12
C THR A 551 22.69 -1.72 -4.76
N GLY A 552 22.01 -2.82 -4.44
CA GLY A 552 20.63 -2.81 -3.99
C GLY A 552 20.49 -2.35 -2.54
N SER A 553 19.30 -1.83 -2.19
CA SER A 553 19.06 -1.24 -0.87
C SER A 553 19.23 -2.24 0.28
N VAL A 554 18.93 -3.52 0.07
CA VAL A 554 19.06 -4.55 1.12
C VAL A 554 20.53 -4.76 1.49
N GLU A 555 21.40 -5.00 0.51
CA GLU A 555 22.81 -5.25 0.75
C GLU A 555 23.54 -3.98 1.22
N LEU A 556 23.20 -2.82 0.67
CA LEU A 556 23.81 -1.56 1.12
C LEU A 556 23.38 -1.22 2.55
N ASN A 557 22.13 -1.48 2.96
CA ASN A 557 21.71 -1.31 4.35
C ASN A 557 22.54 -2.18 5.30
N ARG A 558 22.72 -3.46 4.96
CA ARG A 558 23.54 -4.39 5.76
C ARG A 558 24.96 -3.88 5.93
N ARG A 559 25.61 -3.47 4.83
CA ARG A 559 27.00 -2.96 4.83
C ARG A 559 27.12 -1.64 5.60
N LEU A 560 26.23 -0.71 5.35
CA LEU A 560 26.23 0.60 6.01
C LEU A 560 25.94 0.47 7.51
N GLN A 561 25.02 -0.41 7.90
CA GLN A 561 24.74 -0.70 9.31
C GLN A 561 26.01 -1.21 10.01
N ASP A 562 26.74 -2.16 9.42
CA ASP A 562 27.95 -2.70 10.01
C ASP A 562 29.09 -1.67 10.12
N ILE A 563 29.15 -0.70 9.19
CA ILE A 563 30.17 0.36 9.19
C ILE A 563 29.79 1.50 10.15
N LEU A 564 28.55 1.98 10.10
CA LEU A 564 28.12 3.17 10.80
C LEU A 564 27.60 2.85 12.22
N ASN A 565 27.04 1.67 12.41
CA ASN A 565 26.43 1.21 13.63
C ASN A 565 26.79 -0.25 13.96
N PRO A 566 28.10 -0.57 14.15
CA PRO A 566 28.54 -1.95 14.41
C PRO A 566 27.95 -2.50 15.72
N PRO A 567 27.84 -3.85 15.83
CA PRO A 567 27.45 -4.47 17.09
C PRO A 567 28.48 -4.16 18.19
N ALA A 568 28.01 -3.90 19.41
CA ALA A 568 28.86 -3.65 20.57
C ALA A 568 28.25 -4.32 21.81
N LYS A 569 29.11 -4.67 22.79
CA LYS A 569 28.69 -5.29 24.05
C LYS A 569 27.76 -4.32 24.79
N GLY A 570 26.58 -4.81 25.18
CA GLY A 570 25.57 -3.99 25.88
C GLY A 570 24.68 -3.14 24.97
N LYS A 571 24.86 -3.21 23.65
CA LYS A 571 24.00 -2.54 22.68
C LYS A 571 22.82 -3.42 22.34
N GLY A 572 21.59 -2.96 22.67
CA GLY A 572 20.36 -3.70 22.36
C GLY A 572 20.20 -3.96 20.86
N GLN A 573 19.84 -5.20 20.51
CA GLN A 573 19.63 -5.63 19.13
C GLN A 573 18.51 -6.68 19.09
N ILE A 574 17.64 -6.59 18.09
CA ILE A 574 16.66 -7.62 17.73
C ILE A 574 17.04 -8.21 16.36
N GLY A 575 17.03 -9.54 16.27
CA GLY A 575 17.52 -10.28 15.10
C GLY A 575 18.97 -10.74 15.26
N THR A 576 19.31 -11.84 14.58
CA THR A 576 20.65 -12.44 14.51
C THR A 576 21.26 -12.23 13.12
N ALA A 577 22.50 -12.62 12.94
CA ALA A 577 23.18 -12.55 11.63
C ALA A 577 22.46 -13.34 10.52
N GLU A 578 21.70 -14.37 10.90
CA GLU A 578 20.91 -15.22 9.99
C GLU A 578 19.51 -14.63 9.72
N SER A 579 19.10 -13.62 10.49
CA SER A 579 17.81 -12.96 10.31
C SER A 579 17.81 -12.12 9.04
N ALA A 580 16.68 -12.09 8.33
CA ALA A 580 16.48 -11.24 7.15
C ALA A 580 16.66 -9.75 7.47
N LYS A 581 16.48 -9.37 8.75
CA LYS A 581 16.56 -8.00 9.25
C LYS A 581 17.12 -7.96 10.66
N ILE A 582 18.01 -7.00 10.91
CA ILE A 582 18.56 -6.69 12.22
C ILE A 582 18.20 -5.25 12.55
N LEU A 583 17.71 -5.00 13.78
CA LEU A 583 17.42 -3.69 14.32
C LEU A 583 18.27 -3.46 15.55
N ARG A 584 19.14 -2.45 15.53
CA ARG A 584 20.08 -2.10 16.62
C ARG A 584 19.76 -0.71 17.17
N LEU A 585 20.03 -0.51 18.43
CA LEU A 585 20.04 0.84 19.02
C LEU A 585 20.91 1.78 18.19
N GLY A 586 20.36 2.92 17.77
CA GLY A 586 21.02 3.91 16.93
C GLY A 586 20.85 3.71 15.42
N ASP A 587 20.15 2.67 14.98
CA ASP A 587 19.87 2.46 13.54
C ASP A 587 18.93 3.53 12.98
N LYS A 588 19.21 3.91 11.73
CA LYS A 588 18.26 4.64 10.89
C LYS A 588 17.26 3.67 10.29
N VAL A 589 15.98 3.92 10.54
CA VAL A 589 14.88 3.07 10.08
C VAL A 589 13.82 3.87 9.33
N MET A 590 12.99 3.17 8.55
CA MET A 590 11.84 3.72 7.83
C MET A 590 10.61 2.89 8.14
N GLN A 591 9.49 3.56 8.41
CA GLN A 591 8.15 2.97 8.40
C GLN A 591 7.79 2.55 6.98
N VAL A 592 7.37 1.30 6.77
CA VAL A 592 7.11 0.77 5.42
C VAL A 592 5.65 0.46 5.13
N LYS A 593 4.79 0.69 6.11
CA LYS A 593 3.32 0.62 6.00
C LYS A 593 2.72 1.82 6.72
N ASN A 594 1.48 2.19 6.37
CA ASN A 594 0.73 3.10 7.22
C ASN A 594 0.19 2.29 8.41
N ASP A 595 0.45 2.77 9.62
CA ASP A 595 -0.16 2.31 10.86
C ASP A 595 -0.86 3.53 11.49
N TYR A 596 -2.18 3.54 11.46
CA TYR A 596 -3.00 4.65 11.93
C TYR A 596 -3.31 4.57 13.42
N ASP A 597 -3.07 3.40 14.04
CA ASP A 597 -3.42 3.09 15.42
C ASP A 597 -2.21 3.19 16.36
N ILE A 598 -1.00 3.08 15.83
CA ILE A 598 0.21 3.20 16.63
C ILE A 598 0.27 4.55 17.34
N THR A 599 0.43 4.52 18.67
CA THR A 599 0.51 5.71 19.48
C THR A 599 1.93 6.29 19.48
N PHE A 600 2.01 7.62 19.56
CA PHE A 600 3.27 8.31 19.76
C PHE A 600 3.20 9.29 20.94
N GLU A 601 4.34 9.45 21.60
CA GLU A 601 4.57 10.48 22.60
C GLU A 601 5.27 11.69 21.96
N ARG A 602 4.95 12.88 22.43
CA ARG A 602 5.59 14.13 22.03
C ARG A 602 5.97 14.93 23.28
N ALA A 603 7.20 15.39 23.33
CA ALA A 603 7.67 16.18 24.48
C ALA A 603 6.84 17.46 24.62
N GLY A 604 6.16 17.62 25.78
CA GLY A 604 5.39 18.82 26.10
C GLY A 604 4.04 18.99 25.36
N ALA A 605 3.55 17.95 24.71
CA ALA A 605 2.25 17.94 24.03
C ALA A 605 1.49 16.61 24.30
N GLU A 606 0.21 16.57 23.97
CA GLU A 606 -0.61 15.37 24.08
C GLU A 606 -0.09 14.25 23.16
N ALA A 607 -0.26 13.00 23.61
CA ALA A 607 -0.02 11.82 22.80
C ALA A 607 -0.94 11.81 21.58
N GLY A 608 -0.47 11.28 20.47
CA GLY A 608 -1.26 11.16 19.25
C GLY A 608 -1.14 9.76 18.66
N VAL A 609 -1.78 9.56 17.51
CA VAL A 609 -1.77 8.29 16.79
C VAL A 609 -1.31 8.47 15.34
N GLY A 610 -0.74 7.41 14.76
CA GLY A 610 -0.42 7.27 13.35
C GLY A 610 1.04 7.46 13.00
N ALA A 611 1.61 6.42 12.33
CA ALA A 611 2.89 6.42 11.63
C ALA A 611 2.66 6.15 10.14
N TYR A 612 3.40 6.83 9.26
CA TYR A 612 3.12 6.78 7.83
C TYR A 612 4.26 6.15 7.04
N ASN A 613 3.88 5.45 5.98
CA ASN A 613 4.85 4.88 5.05
C ASN A 613 5.81 5.96 4.51
N GLY A 614 7.11 5.69 4.67
CA GLY A 614 8.18 6.61 4.32
C GLY A 614 8.75 7.42 5.48
N ASP A 615 8.11 7.46 6.66
CA ASP A 615 8.64 8.17 7.83
C ASP A 615 9.98 7.57 8.25
N LEU A 616 11.00 8.44 8.42
CA LEU A 616 12.33 8.05 8.84
C LEU A 616 12.54 8.38 10.32
N GLY A 617 13.21 7.48 11.00
CA GLY A 617 13.55 7.67 12.41
C GLY A 617 14.86 7.01 12.81
N ILE A 618 15.23 7.23 14.06
CA ILE A 618 16.39 6.60 14.70
C ILE A 618 15.89 5.77 15.87
N ILE A 619 16.37 4.54 16.01
CA ILE A 619 16.08 3.69 17.15
C ILE A 619 16.76 4.25 18.39
N THR A 620 15.98 4.65 19.39
CA THR A 620 16.46 5.27 20.64
C THR A 620 16.43 4.33 21.84
N ALA A 621 15.68 3.22 21.77
CA ALA A 621 15.71 2.14 22.76
C ALA A 621 15.40 0.81 22.10
N VAL A 622 15.94 -0.26 22.65
CA VAL A 622 15.68 -1.66 22.27
C VAL A 622 15.49 -2.47 23.54
N ASP A 623 14.33 -3.05 23.71
CA ASP A 623 14.04 -4.03 24.74
C ASP A 623 14.07 -5.42 24.09
N VAL A 624 15.09 -6.20 24.45
CA VAL A 624 15.32 -7.53 23.86
C VAL A 624 14.34 -8.55 24.42
N ASP A 625 13.98 -8.44 25.70
CA ASP A 625 13.10 -9.37 26.40
C ASP A 625 11.65 -9.20 25.94
N ALA A 626 11.16 -7.95 25.87
CA ALA A 626 9.85 -7.60 25.34
C ALA A 626 9.80 -7.62 23.80
N ARG A 627 10.94 -7.82 23.10
CA ARG A 627 11.07 -7.73 21.64
C ARG A 627 10.45 -6.45 21.08
N SER A 628 10.73 -5.32 21.72
CA SER A 628 10.20 -4.02 21.28
C SER A 628 11.31 -3.02 20.96
N VAL A 629 11.03 -2.07 20.08
CA VAL A 629 11.95 -0.98 19.75
C VAL A 629 11.23 0.37 19.86
N THR A 630 11.93 1.37 20.39
CA THR A 630 11.44 2.74 20.40
C THR A 630 12.18 3.54 19.34
N VAL A 631 11.43 4.20 18.47
CA VAL A 631 11.95 4.99 17.35
C VAL A 631 11.58 6.46 17.52
N GLN A 632 12.56 7.33 17.40
CA GLN A 632 12.37 8.78 17.34
C GLN A 632 12.22 9.18 15.87
N MET A 633 11.03 9.64 15.46
CA MET A 633 10.74 10.19 14.15
C MET A 633 10.38 11.67 14.32
N ASP A 634 11.26 12.58 13.91
CA ASP A 634 11.16 14.02 14.17
C ASP A 634 10.99 14.32 15.70
N ASP A 635 9.87 14.95 16.08
CA ASP A 635 9.51 15.25 17.48
C ASP A 635 8.64 14.18 18.15
N LYS A 636 8.35 13.07 17.45
CA LYS A 636 7.47 11.98 17.88
C LYS A 636 8.27 10.74 18.26
N LYS A 637 7.84 10.06 19.31
CA LYS A 637 8.45 8.84 19.82
C LYS A 637 7.45 7.69 19.74
N TYR A 638 7.78 6.67 18.97
CA TYR A 638 6.94 5.49 18.73
C TYR A 638 7.56 4.26 19.39
N THR A 639 6.75 3.43 20.04
CA THR A 639 7.19 2.13 20.54
C THR A 639 6.52 1.02 19.73
N TYR A 640 7.31 0.24 19.01
CA TYR A 640 6.90 -0.88 18.19
C TYR A 640 7.01 -2.18 18.98
N THR A 641 5.91 -2.91 19.06
CA THR A 641 5.86 -4.25 19.65
C THR A 641 6.37 -5.31 18.67
N ALA A 642 6.56 -6.54 19.16
CA ALA A 642 7.06 -7.67 18.34
C ALA A 642 6.31 -7.85 17.01
N ASP A 643 4.99 -7.70 17.02
CA ASP A 643 4.12 -7.86 15.83
C ASP A 643 4.28 -6.70 14.84
N GLN A 644 4.60 -5.51 15.33
CA GLN A 644 4.79 -4.30 14.53
C GLN A 644 6.21 -4.13 13.98
N LEU A 645 7.19 -4.93 14.44
CA LEU A 645 8.57 -4.83 13.94
C LEU A 645 8.69 -5.05 12.43
N ASN A 646 7.75 -5.78 11.80
CA ASN A 646 7.72 -5.99 10.36
C ASN A 646 7.43 -4.70 9.57
N GLU A 647 6.95 -3.65 10.21
CA GLU A 647 6.66 -2.34 9.63
C GLU A 647 7.87 -1.42 9.55
N LEU A 648 8.98 -1.79 10.19
CA LEU A 648 10.24 -1.05 10.14
C LEU A 648 11.25 -1.74 9.23
N GLU A 649 11.95 -0.99 8.39
CA GLU A 649 13.12 -1.45 7.63
C GLU A 649 14.33 -0.54 7.91
N PRO A 650 15.58 -1.07 7.93
CA PRO A 650 16.79 -0.24 7.92
C PRO A 650 16.77 0.73 6.73
N ALA A 651 17.19 1.97 6.94
CA ALA A 651 16.99 3.05 5.98
C ALA A 651 18.24 3.90 5.67
N TYR A 652 19.43 3.37 5.85
CA TYR A 652 20.67 3.99 5.35
C TYR A 652 20.66 4.09 3.81
N ALA A 653 20.08 3.07 3.17
CA ALA A 653 19.79 3.01 1.74
C ALA A 653 18.30 2.68 1.53
N VAL A 654 17.62 3.44 0.68
CA VAL A 654 16.22 3.21 0.29
C VAL A 654 16.09 3.17 -1.22
N THR A 655 14.99 2.63 -1.75
CA THR A 655 14.76 2.71 -3.20
C THR A 655 14.34 4.11 -3.61
N VAL A 656 14.63 4.51 -4.85
CA VAL A 656 14.20 5.81 -5.42
C VAL A 656 12.68 5.97 -5.30
N HIS A 657 11.89 4.89 -5.48
CA HIS A 657 10.43 4.92 -5.30
C HIS A 657 10.03 5.30 -3.86
N LYS A 658 10.72 4.75 -2.85
CA LYS A 658 10.44 5.07 -1.44
C LYS A 658 10.92 6.47 -1.02
N SER A 659 11.71 7.15 -1.84
CA SER A 659 12.17 8.52 -1.59
C SER A 659 11.27 9.60 -2.18
N GLN A 660 10.22 9.23 -2.92
CA GLN A 660 9.27 10.19 -3.48
C GLN A 660 8.63 11.03 -2.37
N GLY A 661 8.39 12.31 -2.63
CA GLY A 661 7.91 13.28 -1.63
C GLY A 661 8.95 13.67 -0.57
N SER A 662 10.19 13.15 -0.63
CA SER A 662 11.27 13.46 0.31
C SER A 662 12.40 14.21 -0.38
N GLU A 663 13.19 14.99 0.36
CA GLU A 663 14.44 15.57 -0.07
C GLU A 663 15.50 15.42 1.02
N PHE A 664 16.77 15.34 0.60
CA PHE A 664 17.89 15.09 1.51
C PHE A 664 19.02 16.08 1.25
N PRO A 665 19.77 16.51 2.27
CA PRO A 665 20.92 17.38 2.07
C PRO A 665 21.95 16.81 1.08
N ALA A 666 22.29 15.53 1.21
CA ALA A 666 23.20 14.83 0.29
C ALA A 666 22.59 13.51 -0.18
N VAL A 667 22.63 13.26 -1.47
CA VAL A 667 22.16 12.02 -2.11
C VAL A 667 23.31 11.32 -2.81
N ILE A 668 23.40 10.00 -2.60
CA ILE A 668 24.26 9.12 -3.39
C ILE A 668 23.35 8.19 -4.19
N LEU A 669 23.48 8.20 -5.51
CA LEU A 669 22.65 7.42 -6.43
C LEU A 669 23.51 6.39 -7.19
N PRO A 670 23.59 5.12 -6.71
CA PRO A 670 24.30 4.07 -7.41
C PRO A 670 23.48 3.53 -8.58
N VAL A 671 23.91 3.81 -9.82
CA VAL A 671 23.28 3.32 -11.05
C VAL A 671 24.12 2.24 -11.75
N ALA A 672 24.97 1.56 -10.98
CA ALA A 672 25.67 0.37 -11.45
C ALA A 672 24.76 -0.85 -11.40
N ASP A 673 24.85 -1.73 -12.40
CA ASP A 673 24.15 -3.02 -12.47
C ASP A 673 22.61 -2.91 -12.31
N VAL A 674 22.03 -1.83 -12.84
CA VAL A 674 20.58 -1.61 -12.79
C VAL A 674 19.90 -2.57 -13.76
N PRO A 675 18.89 -3.36 -13.30
CA PRO A 675 18.11 -4.23 -14.19
C PRO A 675 17.45 -3.43 -15.33
N ALA A 676 17.47 -3.98 -16.55
CA ALA A 676 16.97 -3.29 -17.75
C ALA A 676 15.56 -2.69 -17.58
N ARG A 677 14.68 -3.37 -16.82
CA ARG A 677 13.33 -2.89 -16.51
C ARG A 677 13.28 -1.62 -15.64
N LEU A 678 14.38 -1.29 -14.94
CA LEU A 678 14.52 -0.12 -14.08
C LEU A 678 15.45 0.95 -14.68
N CYS A 679 16.06 0.66 -15.84
CA CYS A 679 16.91 1.61 -16.57
C CYS A 679 16.04 2.56 -17.38
N TYR A 680 15.46 3.61 -16.77
CA TYR A 680 14.65 4.60 -17.46
C TYR A 680 14.81 6.00 -16.87
N ARG A 681 14.52 6.99 -17.69
CA ARG A 681 14.78 8.42 -17.46
C ARG A 681 14.17 8.96 -16.19
N ASN A 682 12.88 8.69 -15.96
CA ASN A 682 12.14 9.24 -14.79
C ASN A 682 12.72 8.74 -13.46
N LEU A 683 13.27 7.51 -13.41
CA LEU A 683 13.91 7.01 -12.19
C LEU A 683 15.19 7.78 -11.87
N LEU A 684 16.03 8.01 -12.89
CA LEU A 684 17.26 8.81 -12.73
C LEU A 684 16.93 10.25 -12.33
N TYR A 685 15.99 10.87 -13.05
CA TYR A 685 15.52 12.22 -12.77
C TYR A 685 14.98 12.36 -11.35
N THR A 686 14.07 11.45 -10.94
CA THR A 686 13.52 11.48 -9.58
C THR A 686 14.59 11.34 -8.52
N GLY A 687 15.58 10.42 -8.72
CA GLY A 687 16.70 10.26 -7.79
C GLY A 687 17.56 11.51 -7.65
N VAL A 688 17.91 12.16 -8.76
CA VAL A 688 18.70 13.39 -8.79
C VAL A 688 17.97 14.54 -8.09
N THR A 689 16.67 14.69 -8.37
CA THR A 689 15.85 15.77 -7.79
C THR A 689 15.55 15.63 -6.29
N ARG A 690 15.97 14.52 -5.66
CA ARG A 690 15.90 14.37 -4.18
C ARG A 690 17.04 15.07 -3.44
N ALA A 691 18.10 15.49 -4.15
CA ALA A 691 19.26 16.15 -3.55
C ALA A 691 19.03 17.67 -3.40
N ARG A 692 19.33 18.21 -2.21
CA ARG A 692 19.25 19.66 -1.93
C ARG A 692 20.57 20.39 -2.06
N LYS A 693 21.67 19.78 -1.55
CA LYS A 693 22.98 20.43 -1.46
C LYS A 693 24.06 19.67 -2.22
N LEU A 694 23.94 18.36 -2.32
CA LEU A 694 24.94 17.52 -2.98
C LEU A 694 24.29 16.29 -3.61
N CYS A 695 24.63 15.99 -4.85
CA CYS A 695 24.30 14.76 -5.53
C CYS A 695 25.57 14.05 -6.04
N VAL A 696 25.73 12.79 -5.69
CA VAL A 696 26.80 11.94 -6.22
C VAL A 696 26.17 10.80 -7.00
N LEU A 697 26.31 10.82 -8.32
CA LEU A 697 25.91 9.73 -9.21
C LEU A 697 27.09 8.78 -9.39
N THR A 698 26.91 7.50 -9.11
CA THR A 698 27.95 6.48 -9.26
C THR A 698 27.45 5.37 -10.17
N GLY A 699 28.18 5.07 -11.24
CA GLY A 699 27.75 4.05 -12.19
C GLY A 699 28.68 3.95 -13.38
N THR A 700 28.18 3.39 -14.48
CA THR A 700 28.92 3.35 -15.76
C THR A 700 28.24 4.32 -16.73
N ALA A 701 29.03 4.98 -17.56
CA ALA A 701 28.52 5.89 -18.59
C ALA A 701 27.47 5.21 -19.50
N ARG A 702 27.64 3.90 -19.77
CA ARG A 702 26.68 3.11 -20.54
C ARG A 702 25.30 3.02 -19.84
N THR A 703 25.28 2.73 -18.54
CA THR A 703 24.02 2.65 -17.78
C THR A 703 23.34 4.00 -17.69
N GLU A 704 24.11 5.05 -17.43
CA GLU A 704 23.63 6.44 -17.38
C GLU A 704 23.00 6.83 -18.72
N GLN A 705 23.66 6.57 -19.84
CA GLN A 705 23.15 6.82 -21.19
C GLN A 705 21.86 6.04 -21.45
N THR A 706 21.83 4.74 -21.11
CA THR A 706 20.63 3.91 -21.26
C THR A 706 19.45 4.50 -20.47
N MET A 707 19.70 4.98 -19.24
CA MET A 707 18.64 5.59 -18.43
C MET A 707 18.15 6.91 -19.01
N VAL A 708 19.05 7.76 -19.51
CA VAL A 708 18.70 9.05 -20.11
C VAL A 708 17.89 8.87 -21.40
N GLU A 709 18.23 7.91 -22.24
CA GLU A 709 17.57 7.65 -23.53
C GLU A 709 16.24 6.91 -23.37
N ASN A 710 16.06 6.09 -22.32
CA ASN A 710 14.89 5.24 -22.16
C ASN A 710 13.71 5.98 -21.51
N VAL A 711 12.67 6.25 -22.32
CA VAL A 711 11.41 6.89 -21.91
C VAL A 711 10.26 5.91 -21.73
N ARG A 712 10.50 4.59 -21.82
CA ARG A 712 9.45 3.55 -21.92
C ARG A 712 8.53 3.46 -20.72
N GLN A 713 8.95 3.88 -19.53
CA GLN A 713 8.06 3.81 -18.36
C GLN A 713 6.87 4.79 -18.43
N ASN A 714 6.95 5.82 -19.25
CA ASN A 714 5.80 6.70 -19.51
C ASN A 714 4.70 6.03 -20.35
N MET A 715 4.95 4.82 -20.84
CA MET A 715 4.00 4.05 -21.67
C MET A 715 3.16 3.09 -20.82
N ARG A 716 2.45 3.63 -19.85
CA ARG A 716 1.38 2.88 -19.19
C ARG A 716 0.16 2.84 -20.10
N TYR A 717 -0.48 1.68 -20.19
CA TYR A 717 -1.78 1.58 -20.85
C TYR A 717 -2.84 2.21 -19.92
N SER A 718 -3.53 3.23 -20.43
CA SER A 718 -4.59 3.96 -19.76
C SER A 718 -5.49 4.59 -20.83
N GLY A 719 -6.79 4.54 -20.62
CA GLY A 719 -7.78 5.18 -21.50
C GLY A 719 -8.13 6.59 -21.07
N LEU A 720 -7.67 7.05 -19.92
CA LEU A 720 -8.10 8.32 -19.32
C LEU A 720 -7.97 9.52 -20.25
N ARG A 721 -6.89 9.60 -21.05
CA ARG A 721 -6.71 10.71 -22.00
C ARG A 721 -7.80 10.75 -23.09
N TYR A 722 -8.29 9.59 -23.52
CA TYR A 722 -9.34 9.48 -24.52
C TYR A 722 -10.69 9.84 -23.91
N LEU A 723 -10.98 9.27 -22.73
CA LEU A 723 -12.21 9.56 -21.98
C LEU A 723 -12.33 11.06 -21.63
N LEU A 724 -11.21 11.72 -21.27
CA LEU A 724 -11.17 13.16 -21.04
C LEU A 724 -11.52 13.96 -22.30
N LYS A 725 -11.00 13.58 -23.47
CA LYS A 725 -11.32 14.23 -24.73
C LYS A 725 -12.80 14.06 -25.09
N ASP A 726 -13.32 12.83 -24.91
CA ASP A 726 -14.73 12.53 -25.14
C ASP A 726 -15.65 13.31 -24.20
N ALA A 727 -15.26 13.44 -22.92
CA ALA A 727 -16.02 14.21 -21.94
C ALA A 727 -16.03 15.74 -22.20
N ALA A 728 -15.02 16.26 -22.88
CA ALA A 728 -14.92 17.69 -23.22
C ALA A 728 -15.59 18.02 -24.56
N THR A 729 -15.87 17.01 -25.41
CA THR A 729 -16.56 17.24 -26.68
C THR A 729 -18.06 17.39 -26.42
N PRO A 730 -18.69 18.54 -26.77
CA PRO A 730 -20.12 18.74 -26.58
C PRO A 730 -20.87 17.76 -27.53
N THR A 731 -21.57 16.80 -26.98
CA THR A 731 -22.57 16.05 -27.74
C THR A 731 -23.80 16.96 -27.95
N GLU A 732 -24.44 16.93 -29.11
CA GLU A 732 -25.66 17.72 -29.43
C GLU A 732 -26.74 17.54 -28.35
N GLU A 733 -26.88 16.37 -27.74
CA GLU A 733 -27.77 16.11 -26.61
C GLU A 733 -27.40 16.87 -25.31
N LYS A 734 -26.11 17.17 -25.07
CA LYS A 734 -25.68 17.98 -23.91
C LYS A 734 -25.89 19.46 -24.14
N GLN A 735 -25.89 19.93 -25.38
CA GLN A 735 -26.21 21.33 -25.71
C GLN A 735 -27.71 21.62 -25.51
N GLU A 736 -28.61 20.70 -25.79
CA GLU A 736 -30.04 20.85 -25.51
C GLU A 736 -30.34 20.88 -24.00
N GLN A 737 -29.65 20.09 -23.18
CA GLN A 737 -29.82 20.12 -21.71
C GLN A 737 -29.23 21.39 -21.06
N LEU A 738 -28.14 21.94 -21.60
CA LEU A 738 -27.56 23.21 -21.13
C LEU A 738 -28.36 24.44 -21.56
N SER A 739 -29.14 24.34 -22.62
CA SER A 739 -30.04 25.41 -23.07
C SER A 739 -31.40 25.36 -22.39
N ALA A 740 -31.74 24.29 -21.66
CA ALA A 740 -32.99 24.10 -20.94
C ALA A 740 -32.89 24.39 -19.41
N THR A 741 -31.68 24.68 -18.91
CA THR A 741 -31.42 25.18 -17.54
C THR A 741 -30.92 26.63 -17.58
#